data_c98c6ac4760433f3ba77e14b656d0679
#
_entry.id   c98c6ac4760433f3ba77e14b656d0679
#
_cell.length_a   1.000
_cell.length_b   1.000
_cell.length_c   1.000
_cell.angle_alpha   90.00
_cell.angle_beta   90.00
_cell.angle_gamma   90.00
#
_symmetry.space_group_name_H-M   'P 1'
#
loop_
_entity.id
_entity.type
_entity.pdbx_description
1 polymer ?
#
loop_
_entity_poly.entity_id
_entity_poly.type
_entity_poly.pdbx_seq_one_letter_code
_entity_poly.pdbx_strand_id
1 'polypeptide(L)'
;MGKHAKPSGKSAPAVPGSGVRVRPLPIRSSVRLRRPVDIWHKPALSAVAALAIPDLALFGMGRLDLILYTSAGAMCALYAHGLPYAARARTLLWVVGGMVASLGIALTTASLTTSTTLLVVLASLMAAVHKMVCDATRIGPPGNIILTFITASAFFVPQHLGEVPLHLALALGAGGLAWLVCMAPALIRPHGPERIAAARALEAAAGLLRTEAGSRGAEAPDGEPAGVEAAGVAPVTGQPSGVEPARVESVGVAQARHATAAAVNAAWHTLFLVPARTPARAAARAGLERLLVRAESALGHDGRTAAGEAERLGTWARELRSGRPLPQVLLSAEQAEELMGVAEEARGPRRPAPGHPHGVRAVFARLAPGSPLLPIGARVAAGCVLAGWVSMAVGVGHPYWAVVTAASIFQANTTLSWQRALQRTLGNLLGLLLYTALLPLTHVGGLAMIALALAFQLGAEACITRNYWLGSVCVTPMALLLTEFGRRVPAGTLIADRWIDTVVGAVVGLACCVLVTNRRAANRIEVALGRVAAAEAVALRLLAARNAPGTDGAREARSAQGTEWALEAGAPRETTWPRVTAWAQETEWPRVTVWAQETGWARDRLAGCLVELREAVDVAAGEWWQRALPEERIARAEQQGHRALAGLVRQLPAAVPAPVPVA
;
A
#
# COMPACT_ATOMS: atom_id res chain seq x y z
N MET A 1 -23.20 -75.10 16.44
CA MET A 1 -24.09 -74.01 16.14
C MET A 1 -23.71 -72.81 17.03
N GLY A 2 -22.87 -71.96 16.54
CA GLY A 2 -22.40 -70.75 17.25
C GLY A 2 -22.78 -69.51 16.45
N LYS A 3 -23.62 -68.65 17.00
CA LYS A 3 -24.03 -67.34 16.40
C LYS A 3 -22.92 -66.31 16.67
N HIS A 4 -22.27 -65.84 15.62
CA HIS A 4 -21.40 -64.66 15.68
C HIS A 4 -22.20 -63.38 15.85
N ALA A 5 -22.03 -62.67 16.95
CA ALA A 5 -22.53 -61.32 17.18
C ALA A 5 -21.65 -60.31 16.43
N LYS A 6 -22.28 -59.45 15.66
CA LYS A 6 -21.69 -58.36 14.88
C LYS A 6 -21.45 -57.16 15.82
N PRO A 7 -20.26 -56.52 15.89
CA PRO A 7 -20.07 -55.34 16.71
C PRO A 7 -20.75 -54.13 16.08
N SER A 8 -21.54 -53.43 16.86
CA SER A 8 -22.19 -52.18 16.56
C SER A 8 -21.13 -51.06 16.44
N GLY A 9 -20.86 -50.61 15.21
CA GLY A 9 -20.01 -49.49 14.94
C GLY A 9 -20.73 -48.18 15.35
N LYS A 10 -20.23 -47.50 16.37
CA LYS A 10 -20.59 -46.12 16.67
C LYS A 10 -20.08 -45.26 15.51
N SER A 11 -21.01 -44.66 14.76
CA SER A 11 -20.73 -43.65 13.74
C SER A 11 -20.04 -42.46 14.39
N ALA A 12 -18.84 -42.16 13.93
CA ALA A 12 -18.16 -40.89 14.25
C ALA A 12 -19.02 -39.71 13.76
N PRO A 13 -19.05 -38.58 14.47
CA PRO A 13 -19.80 -37.40 14.01
C PRO A 13 -19.25 -36.93 12.67
N ALA A 14 -20.14 -36.79 11.70
CA ALA A 14 -19.84 -36.28 10.37
C ALA A 14 -19.21 -34.88 10.50
N VAL A 15 -17.99 -34.73 10.00
CA VAL A 15 -17.34 -33.44 9.81
C VAL A 15 -18.24 -32.61 8.90
N PRO A 16 -18.66 -31.38 9.29
CA PRO A 16 -19.49 -30.55 8.43
C PRO A 16 -18.79 -30.34 7.10
N GLY A 17 -19.43 -30.74 6.02
CA GLY A 17 -18.88 -30.70 4.67
C GLY A 17 -18.38 -29.31 4.33
N SER A 18 -17.18 -29.25 3.76
CA SER A 18 -16.56 -28.09 3.16
C SER A 18 -17.33 -27.66 1.90
N GLY A 19 -18.56 -27.16 2.08
CA GLY A 19 -19.32 -26.57 1.00
C GLY A 19 -18.65 -25.31 0.52
N VAL A 20 -18.31 -25.24 -0.75
CA VAL A 20 -17.87 -24.00 -1.42
C VAL A 20 -18.98 -22.98 -1.28
N ARG A 21 -18.84 -22.04 -0.34
CA ARG A 21 -19.78 -20.93 -0.19
C ARG A 21 -19.49 -19.90 -1.26
N VAL A 22 -20.28 -19.87 -2.31
CA VAL A 22 -20.26 -18.79 -3.31
C VAL A 22 -20.79 -17.53 -2.63
N ARG A 23 -19.90 -16.56 -2.37
CA ARG A 23 -20.31 -15.24 -1.86
C ARG A 23 -20.96 -14.44 -3.00
N PRO A 24 -22.12 -13.78 -2.79
CA PRO A 24 -22.71 -12.91 -3.80
C PRO A 24 -21.73 -11.76 -4.12
N LEU A 25 -21.57 -11.45 -5.41
CA LEU A 25 -20.69 -10.38 -5.87
C LEU A 25 -21.20 -9.03 -5.33
N PRO A 26 -20.35 -8.22 -4.68
CA PRO A 26 -20.77 -7.02 -3.99
C PRO A 26 -21.00 -5.86 -4.97
N ILE A 27 -22.26 -5.61 -5.38
CA ILE A 27 -22.62 -4.51 -6.29
C ILE A 27 -22.71 -3.18 -5.50
N ARG A 28 -23.41 -3.16 -4.36
CA ARG A 28 -23.62 -1.93 -3.58
C ARG A 28 -22.33 -1.31 -3.06
N SER A 29 -21.38 -2.13 -2.59
CA SER A 29 -20.08 -1.64 -2.12
C SER A 29 -19.21 -1.10 -3.25
N SER A 30 -19.39 -1.57 -4.49
CA SER A 30 -18.65 -1.11 -5.66
C SER A 30 -18.97 0.33 -6.05
N VAL A 31 -20.21 0.79 -5.79
CA VAL A 31 -20.68 2.13 -6.18
C VAL A 31 -20.61 3.14 -5.02
N ARG A 32 -20.46 2.65 -3.77
CA ARG A 32 -20.48 3.50 -2.58
C ARG A 32 -19.31 4.50 -2.58
N LEU A 33 -19.63 5.78 -2.39
CA LEU A 33 -18.63 6.84 -2.28
C LEU A 33 -17.90 6.75 -0.94
N ARG A 34 -16.57 6.88 -1.00
CA ARG A 34 -15.68 6.96 0.17
C ARG A 34 -15.33 8.40 0.49
N ARG A 35 -14.86 8.66 1.68
CA ARG A 35 -14.26 9.97 2.01
C ARG A 35 -13.00 10.18 1.14
N PRO A 36 -12.79 11.38 0.59
CA PRO A 36 -11.61 11.64 -0.24
C PRO A 36 -10.33 11.47 0.58
N VAL A 37 -9.26 11.05 -0.09
CA VAL A 37 -7.93 11.02 0.51
C VAL A 37 -7.48 12.46 0.79
N ASP A 38 -6.89 12.67 1.94
CA ASP A 38 -6.47 13.99 2.45
C ASP A 38 -5.50 14.79 1.55
N ILE A 39 -4.80 14.12 0.65
CA ILE A 39 -3.80 14.74 -0.24
C ILE A 39 -4.19 14.75 -1.73
N TRP A 40 -5.46 14.48 -2.09
CA TRP A 40 -5.91 14.37 -3.48
C TRP A 40 -5.54 15.60 -4.36
N HIS A 41 -5.52 16.79 -3.76
CA HIS A 41 -5.18 18.03 -4.46
C HIS A 41 -3.72 18.09 -4.93
N LYS A 42 -2.80 17.37 -4.28
CA LYS A 42 -1.37 17.39 -4.65
C LYS A 42 -1.09 16.74 -6.00
N PRO A 43 -1.47 15.46 -6.25
CA PRO A 43 -1.34 14.88 -7.58
C PRO A 43 -2.16 15.65 -8.62
N ALA A 44 -3.37 16.12 -8.29
CA ALA A 44 -4.22 16.86 -9.19
C ALA A 44 -3.55 18.15 -9.71
N LEU A 45 -3.09 19.01 -8.81
CA LEU A 45 -2.45 20.26 -9.17
C LEU A 45 -1.10 20.05 -9.87
N SER A 46 -0.33 19.03 -9.44
CA SER A 46 0.94 18.71 -10.10
C SER A 46 0.72 18.24 -11.53
N ALA A 47 -0.28 17.40 -11.79
CA ALA A 47 -0.60 16.91 -13.12
C ALA A 47 -1.13 18.04 -14.01
N VAL A 48 -2.06 18.86 -13.49
CA VAL A 48 -2.60 20.02 -14.23
C VAL A 48 -1.48 21.00 -14.62
N ALA A 49 -0.57 21.32 -13.70
CA ALA A 49 0.55 22.23 -14.00
C ALA A 49 1.52 21.61 -15.03
N ALA A 50 1.83 20.30 -14.89
CA ALA A 50 2.73 19.61 -15.79
C ALA A 50 2.16 19.45 -17.22
N LEU A 51 0.83 19.34 -17.36
CA LEU A 51 0.13 19.31 -18.64
C LEU A 51 -0.08 20.72 -19.22
N ALA A 52 -0.57 21.67 -18.43
CA ALA A 52 -0.94 22.99 -18.92
C ALA A 52 0.23 23.75 -19.57
N ILE A 53 1.44 23.66 -18.99
CA ILE A 53 2.61 24.39 -19.49
C ILE A 53 2.98 23.96 -20.92
N PRO A 54 3.22 22.66 -21.21
CA PRO A 54 3.55 22.25 -22.57
C PRO A 54 2.37 22.37 -23.53
N ASP A 55 1.12 22.12 -23.10
CA ASP A 55 -0.05 22.19 -23.96
C ASP A 55 -0.30 23.64 -24.44
N LEU A 56 -0.17 24.62 -23.55
CA LEU A 56 -0.28 26.04 -23.91
C LEU A 56 0.89 26.50 -24.80
N ALA A 57 2.10 26.00 -24.57
CA ALA A 57 3.24 26.28 -25.43
C ALA A 57 3.02 25.72 -26.85
N LEU A 58 2.55 24.48 -26.98
CA LEU A 58 2.21 23.87 -28.25
C LEU A 58 1.04 24.57 -28.97
N PHE A 59 0.06 25.03 -28.19
CA PHE A 59 -1.02 25.86 -28.72
C PHE A 59 -0.48 27.16 -29.35
N GLY A 60 0.39 27.88 -28.63
CA GLY A 60 1.03 29.10 -29.13
C GLY A 60 1.89 28.87 -30.38
N MET A 61 2.46 27.67 -30.52
CA MET A 61 3.23 27.27 -31.72
C MET A 61 2.36 26.71 -32.85
N GLY A 62 1.05 26.52 -32.64
CA GLY A 62 0.16 25.88 -33.64
C GLY A 62 0.39 24.37 -33.81
N ARG A 63 1.06 23.71 -32.87
CA ARG A 63 1.49 22.29 -32.96
C ARG A 63 0.74 21.39 -31.96
N LEU A 64 -0.58 21.47 -31.95
CA LEU A 64 -1.43 20.63 -31.08
C LEU A 64 -1.33 19.14 -31.37
N ASP A 65 -0.87 18.78 -32.57
CA ASP A 65 -0.57 17.41 -32.97
C ASP A 65 0.44 16.69 -32.07
N LEU A 66 1.29 17.47 -31.37
CA LEU A 66 2.33 16.95 -30.49
C LEU A 66 1.90 16.76 -29.02
N ILE A 67 0.67 17.16 -28.66
CA ILE A 67 0.16 17.10 -27.29
C ILE A 67 0.20 15.66 -26.70
N LEU A 68 -0.04 14.63 -27.52
CA LEU A 68 0.01 13.24 -27.08
C LEU A 68 1.38 12.88 -26.47
N TYR A 69 2.48 13.35 -27.06
CA TYR A 69 3.83 13.03 -26.63
C TYR A 69 4.25 13.83 -25.39
N THR A 70 3.87 15.10 -25.31
CA THR A 70 4.11 15.91 -24.10
C THR A 70 3.26 15.41 -22.93
N SER A 71 2.01 15.03 -23.18
CA SER A 71 1.14 14.43 -22.17
C SER A 71 1.71 13.14 -21.59
N ALA A 72 2.39 12.31 -22.42
CA ALA A 72 3.03 11.08 -21.95
C ALA A 72 4.05 11.36 -20.82
N GLY A 73 4.91 12.37 -21.00
CA GLY A 73 5.86 12.79 -19.98
C GLY A 73 5.19 13.48 -18.78
N ALA A 74 4.25 14.40 -19.04
CA ALA A 74 3.56 15.19 -18.03
C ALA A 74 2.73 14.34 -17.05
N MET A 75 2.11 13.25 -17.52
CA MET A 75 1.33 12.32 -16.70
C MET A 75 2.20 11.56 -15.66
N CYS A 76 3.52 11.56 -15.80
CA CYS A 76 4.42 11.06 -14.77
C CYS A 76 4.30 11.85 -13.46
N ALA A 77 3.78 13.09 -13.51
CA ALA A 77 3.49 13.90 -12.32
C ALA A 77 2.47 13.28 -11.35
N LEU A 78 1.71 12.26 -11.77
CA LEU A 78 0.74 11.57 -10.90
C LEU A 78 1.37 10.58 -9.91
N TYR A 79 2.65 10.25 -10.10
CA TYR A 79 3.31 9.19 -9.33
C TYR A 79 4.01 9.71 -8.06
N ALA A 80 4.19 8.80 -7.09
CA ALA A 80 5.07 8.95 -5.94
C ALA A 80 4.72 10.05 -4.92
N HIS A 81 3.51 10.61 -4.91
CA HIS A 81 3.11 11.68 -4.00
C HIS A 81 3.14 11.32 -2.51
N GLY A 82 3.06 10.04 -2.18
CA GLY A 82 3.20 9.54 -0.80
C GLY A 82 4.64 9.42 -0.30
N LEU A 83 5.65 9.52 -1.20
CA LEU A 83 7.05 9.34 -0.85
C LEU A 83 7.70 10.66 -0.40
N PRO A 84 8.69 10.61 0.51
CA PRO A 84 9.59 11.72 0.80
C PRO A 84 10.29 12.25 -0.46
N TYR A 85 10.59 13.54 -0.50
CA TYR A 85 11.11 14.17 -1.72
C TYR A 85 12.38 13.49 -2.27
N ALA A 86 13.31 13.05 -1.42
CA ALA A 86 14.52 12.37 -1.88
C ALA A 86 14.23 11.01 -2.56
N ALA A 87 13.29 10.24 -2.03
CA ALA A 87 12.83 8.99 -2.63
C ALA A 87 11.97 9.26 -3.87
N ARG A 88 11.07 10.27 -3.79
CA ARG A 88 10.22 10.71 -4.89
C ARG A 88 11.04 11.12 -6.11
N ALA A 89 12.09 11.93 -5.93
CA ALA A 89 12.96 12.36 -7.01
C ALA A 89 13.51 11.18 -7.81
N ARG A 90 14.06 10.17 -7.12
CA ARG A 90 14.59 8.95 -7.75
C ARG A 90 13.50 8.12 -8.42
N THR A 91 12.36 7.95 -7.74
CA THR A 91 11.23 7.17 -8.29
C THR A 91 10.68 7.81 -9.54
N LEU A 92 10.50 9.13 -9.57
CA LEU A 92 10.02 9.86 -10.75
C LEU A 92 10.98 9.76 -11.92
N LEU A 93 12.31 9.80 -11.70
CA LEU A 93 13.29 9.58 -12.77
C LEU A 93 13.12 8.19 -13.40
N TRP A 94 12.91 7.14 -12.59
CA TRP A 94 12.64 5.80 -13.10
C TRP A 94 11.30 5.72 -13.83
N VAL A 95 10.25 6.40 -13.35
CA VAL A 95 8.93 6.44 -14.01
C VAL A 95 9.03 7.15 -15.35
N VAL A 96 9.69 8.31 -15.41
CA VAL A 96 9.90 9.06 -16.68
C VAL A 96 10.75 8.24 -17.64
N GLY A 97 11.86 7.66 -17.18
CA GLY A 97 12.69 6.78 -18.00
C GLY A 97 11.93 5.56 -18.53
N GLY A 98 11.12 4.93 -17.69
CA GLY A 98 10.25 3.81 -18.07
C GLY A 98 9.17 4.21 -19.08
N MET A 99 8.56 5.39 -18.92
CA MET A 99 7.58 5.94 -19.85
C MET A 99 8.20 6.21 -21.21
N VAL A 100 9.34 6.91 -21.26
CA VAL A 100 10.05 7.25 -22.51
C VAL A 100 10.54 5.98 -23.21
N ALA A 101 11.08 5.01 -22.47
CA ALA A 101 11.49 3.72 -23.05
C ALA A 101 10.31 2.94 -23.66
N SER A 102 9.18 2.86 -22.92
CA SER A 102 7.97 2.19 -23.39
C SER A 102 7.37 2.88 -24.62
N LEU A 103 7.36 4.21 -24.61
CA LEU A 103 6.92 5.03 -25.74
C LEU A 103 7.84 4.81 -26.93
N GLY A 104 9.17 4.77 -26.73
CA GLY A 104 10.15 4.50 -27.76
C GLY A 104 9.94 3.16 -28.44
N ILE A 105 9.71 2.10 -27.66
CA ILE A 105 9.38 0.77 -28.20
C ILE A 105 8.09 0.83 -29.03
N ALA A 106 7.05 1.50 -28.52
CA ALA A 106 5.76 1.57 -29.19
C ALA A 106 5.85 2.33 -30.54
N LEU A 107 6.44 3.53 -30.54
CA LEU A 107 6.55 4.38 -31.74
C LEU A 107 7.48 3.76 -32.79
N THR A 108 8.62 3.20 -32.37
CA THR A 108 9.52 2.50 -33.30
C THR A 108 8.82 1.29 -33.92
N THR A 109 8.08 0.52 -33.14
CA THR A 109 7.30 -0.61 -33.68
C THR A 109 6.21 -0.15 -34.65
N ALA A 110 5.46 0.90 -34.28
CA ALA A 110 4.42 1.47 -35.15
C ALA A 110 4.97 2.00 -36.49
N SER A 111 6.23 2.46 -36.51
CA SER A 111 6.90 2.88 -37.75
C SER A 111 7.39 1.73 -38.61
N LEU A 112 7.59 0.52 -38.03
CA LEU A 112 8.15 -0.65 -38.74
C LEU A 112 7.08 -1.64 -39.22
N THR A 113 5.88 -1.62 -38.62
CA THR A 113 4.82 -2.57 -38.94
C THR A 113 3.43 -1.95 -38.91
N THR A 114 2.59 -2.35 -39.84
CA THR A 114 1.17 -1.99 -39.94
C THR A 114 0.24 -3.13 -39.49
N SER A 115 0.82 -4.29 -39.10
CA SER A 115 0.03 -5.44 -38.69
C SER A 115 -0.64 -5.19 -37.35
N THR A 116 -1.92 -4.86 -37.37
CA THR A 116 -2.76 -4.62 -36.18
C THR A 116 -2.71 -5.79 -35.18
N THR A 117 -2.71 -7.03 -35.72
CA THR A 117 -2.61 -8.24 -34.87
C THR A 117 -1.31 -8.28 -34.07
N LEU A 118 -0.18 -7.96 -34.71
CA LEU A 118 1.13 -7.91 -34.06
C LEU A 118 1.18 -6.75 -33.04
N LEU A 119 0.66 -5.58 -33.40
CA LEU A 119 0.60 -4.42 -32.48
C LEU A 119 -0.22 -4.71 -31.23
N VAL A 120 -1.35 -5.43 -31.35
CA VAL A 120 -2.16 -5.89 -30.20
C VAL A 120 -1.34 -6.82 -29.29
N VAL A 121 -0.59 -7.77 -29.86
CA VAL A 121 0.26 -8.69 -29.08
C VAL A 121 1.34 -7.91 -28.32
N LEU A 122 2.04 -7.01 -29.00
CA LEU A 122 3.13 -6.23 -28.39
C LEU A 122 2.62 -5.25 -27.33
N ALA A 123 1.49 -4.58 -27.57
CA ALA A 123 0.84 -3.74 -26.58
C ALA A 123 0.42 -4.53 -25.33
N SER A 124 -0.07 -5.77 -25.53
CA SER A 124 -0.47 -6.66 -24.44
C SER A 124 0.72 -7.17 -23.63
N LEU A 125 1.84 -7.48 -24.29
CA LEU A 125 3.08 -7.85 -23.60
C LEU A 125 3.62 -6.67 -22.78
N MET A 126 3.60 -5.45 -23.34
CA MET A 126 3.99 -4.25 -22.61
C MET A 126 3.07 -3.99 -21.41
N ALA A 127 1.76 -4.20 -21.53
CA ALA A 127 0.82 -4.11 -20.41
C ALA A 127 1.18 -5.10 -19.29
N ALA A 128 1.56 -6.32 -19.63
CA ALA A 128 2.02 -7.32 -18.67
C ALA A 128 3.34 -6.92 -18.00
N VAL A 129 4.30 -6.39 -18.76
CA VAL A 129 5.58 -5.87 -18.21
C VAL A 129 5.31 -4.71 -17.26
N HIS A 130 4.49 -3.73 -17.64
CA HIS A 130 4.13 -2.62 -16.78
C HIS A 130 3.49 -3.11 -15.47
N LYS A 131 2.55 -4.07 -15.55
CA LYS A 131 1.93 -4.67 -14.37
C LYS A 131 2.96 -5.34 -13.47
N MET A 132 3.83 -6.19 -14.01
CA MET A 132 4.86 -6.89 -13.23
C MET A 132 5.85 -5.92 -12.60
N VAL A 133 6.32 -4.89 -13.32
CA VAL A 133 7.25 -3.89 -12.80
C VAL A 133 6.61 -3.06 -11.68
N CYS A 134 5.37 -2.60 -11.87
CA CYS A 134 4.65 -1.84 -10.85
C CYS A 134 4.39 -2.67 -9.58
N ASP A 135 4.03 -3.95 -9.73
CA ASP A 135 3.84 -4.86 -8.60
C ASP A 135 5.18 -5.19 -7.91
N ALA A 136 6.26 -5.38 -8.68
CA ALA A 136 7.61 -5.64 -8.14
C ALA A 136 8.17 -4.45 -7.37
N THR A 137 7.92 -3.23 -7.84
CA THR A 137 8.39 -1.99 -7.21
C THR A 137 7.44 -1.48 -6.13
N ARG A 138 6.24 -2.06 -6.00
CA ARG A 138 5.15 -1.59 -5.11
C ARG A 138 4.87 -0.09 -5.30
N ILE A 139 4.99 0.40 -6.53
CA ILE A 139 4.65 1.78 -6.83
C ILE A 139 3.15 1.98 -6.62
N GLY A 140 2.78 2.95 -5.79
CA GLY A 140 1.38 3.22 -5.46
C GLY A 140 0.56 3.71 -6.67
N PRO A 141 -0.71 4.04 -6.46
CA PRO A 141 -1.56 4.60 -7.50
C PRO A 141 -0.86 5.76 -8.24
N PRO A 142 -1.04 5.84 -9.59
CA PRO A 142 -1.93 5.11 -10.47
C PRO A 142 -1.45 3.73 -10.95
N GLY A 143 -0.29 3.23 -10.49
CA GLY A 143 0.25 1.93 -10.85
C GLY A 143 0.58 1.82 -12.35
N ASN A 144 0.21 0.70 -12.96
CA ASN A 144 0.51 0.44 -14.37
C ASN A 144 -0.46 1.13 -15.36
N ILE A 145 -1.59 1.68 -14.90
CA ILE A 145 -2.70 2.07 -15.78
C ILE A 145 -2.27 3.16 -16.78
N ILE A 146 -1.60 4.21 -16.31
CA ILE A 146 -1.18 5.33 -17.17
C ILE A 146 -0.08 4.89 -18.14
N LEU A 147 0.94 4.17 -17.66
CA LEU A 147 2.00 3.61 -18.49
C LEU A 147 1.43 2.74 -19.61
N THR A 148 0.51 1.84 -19.25
CA THR A 148 -0.13 0.93 -20.22
C THR A 148 -1.01 1.69 -21.21
N PHE A 149 -1.80 2.67 -20.73
CA PHE A 149 -2.68 3.45 -21.58
C PHE A 149 -1.91 4.21 -22.66
N ILE A 150 -0.90 4.97 -22.28
CA ILE A 150 -0.11 5.79 -23.19
C ILE A 150 0.67 4.92 -24.18
N THR A 151 1.32 3.87 -23.68
CA THR A 151 2.10 2.96 -24.52
C THR A 151 1.21 2.19 -25.50
N ALA A 152 0.07 1.65 -25.03
CA ALA A 152 -0.85 0.93 -25.90
C ALA A 152 -1.43 1.82 -26.99
N SER A 153 -1.78 3.07 -26.68
CA SER A 153 -2.24 4.06 -27.67
C SER A 153 -1.14 4.36 -28.70
N ALA A 154 0.10 4.53 -28.26
CA ALA A 154 1.23 4.87 -29.12
C ALA A 154 1.56 3.79 -30.16
N PHE A 155 1.29 2.51 -29.91
CA PHE A 155 1.43 1.45 -30.91
C PHE A 155 0.52 1.62 -32.13
N PHE A 156 -0.57 2.38 -32.01
CA PHE A 156 -1.58 2.55 -33.05
C PHE A 156 -1.58 3.96 -33.68
N VAL A 157 -0.62 4.79 -33.27
CA VAL A 157 -0.41 6.11 -33.90
C VAL A 157 0.46 5.90 -35.12
N PRO A 158 -0.03 6.27 -36.35
CA PRO A 158 0.80 6.23 -37.54
C PRO A 158 2.06 7.08 -37.36
N GLN A 159 3.23 6.50 -37.63
CA GLN A 159 4.51 7.09 -37.25
C GLN A 159 5.57 6.89 -38.33
N HIS A 160 6.40 7.91 -38.57
CA HIS A 160 7.62 7.80 -39.35
C HIS A 160 8.84 7.67 -38.43
N LEU A 161 9.78 6.78 -38.79
CA LEU A 161 10.94 6.50 -37.93
C LEU A 161 11.78 7.76 -37.64
N GLY A 162 11.87 8.69 -38.62
CA GLY A 162 12.59 9.96 -38.44
C GLY A 162 11.98 10.92 -37.42
N GLU A 163 10.70 10.76 -37.08
CA GLU A 163 9.99 11.62 -36.11
C GLU A 163 10.13 11.11 -34.67
N VAL A 164 10.43 9.83 -34.49
CA VAL A 164 10.52 9.17 -33.18
C VAL A 164 11.46 9.90 -32.21
N PRO A 165 12.68 10.34 -32.62
CA PRO A 165 13.58 11.06 -31.72
C PRO A 165 12.97 12.36 -31.18
N LEU A 166 12.26 13.13 -32.02
CA LEU A 166 11.57 14.37 -31.61
C LEU A 166 10.47 14.07 -30.58
N HIS A 167 9.66 13.05 -30.86
CA HIS A 167 8.54 12.67 -29.97
C HIS A 167 9.05 12.17 -28.60
N LEU A 168 10.16 11.43 -28.57
CA LEU A 168 10.81 11.01 -27.33
C LEU A 168 11.43 12.20 -26.58
N ALA A 169 12.03 13.16 -27.30
CA ALA A 169 12.58 14.37 -26.68
C ALA A 169 11.47 15.22 -26.03
N LEU A 170 10.30 15.35 -26.67
CA LEU A 170 9.13 16.04 -26.13
C LEU A 170 8.60 15.32 -24.87
N ALA A 171 8.47 13.99 -24.90
CA ALA A 171 8.06 13.20 -23.75
C ALA A 171 9.06 13.32 -22.58
N LEU A 172 10.37 13.28 -22.88
CA LEU A 172 11.42 13.44 -21.87
C LEU A 172 11.42 14.86 -21.28
N GLY A 173 11.27 15.89 -22.11
CA GLY A 173 11.20 17.29 -21.68
C GLY A 173 9.99 17.55 -20.77
N ALA A 174 8.80 17.06 -21.18
CA ALA A 174 7.60 17.15 -20.35
C ALA A 174 7.70 16.32 -19.06
N GLY A 175 8.37 15.14 -19.11
CA GLY A 175 8.69 14.34 -17.94
C GLY A 175 9.67 15.04 -16.98
N GLY A 176 10.66 15.74 -17.50
CA GLY A 176 11.56 16.60 -16.74
C GLY A 176 10.80 17.74 -16.06
N LEU A 177 9.88 18.40 -16.77
CA LEU A 177 9.00 19.43 -16.21
C LEU A 177 8.10 18.83 -15.11
N ALA A 178 7.50 17.67 -15.33
CA ALA A 178 6.71 16.96 -14.31
C ALA A 178 7.54 16.66 -13.05
N TRP A 179 8.79 16.26 -13.21
CA TRP A 179 9.73 16.08 -12.10
C TRP A 179 9.97 17.39 -11.33
N LEU A 180 10.22 18.51 -12.04
CA LEU A 180 10.41 19.83 -11.43
C LEU A 180 9.18 20.27 -10.66
N VAL A 181 7.99 20.16 -11.26
CA VAL A 181 6.71 20.53 -10.62
C VAL A 181 6.48 19.69 -9.36
N CYS A 182 6.72 18.39 -9.40
CA CYS A 182 6.56 17.51 -8.24
C CYS A 182 7.59 17.76 -7.13
N MET A 183 8.76 18.31 -7.47
CA MET A 183 9.82 18.64 -6.52
C MET A 183 9.74 20.06 -5.99
N ALA A 184 9.11 20.99 -6.70
CA ALA A 184 8.98 22.40 -6.29
C ALA A 184 8.45 22.60 -4.85
N PRO A 185 7.45 21.84 -4.36
CA PRO A 185 7.00 21.98 -2.98
C PRO A 185 8.06 21.67 -1.91
N ALA A 186 9.14 20.97 -2.28
CA ALA A 186 10.26 20.70 -1.36
C ALA A 186 11.00 21.98 -0.93
N LEU A 187 10.96 23.04 -1.76
CA LEU A 187 11.59 24.32 -1.47
C LEU A 187 10.85 25.08 -0.34
N ILE A 188 9.51 24.88 -0.27
CA ILE A 188 8.67 25.58 0.72
C ILE A 188 8.44 24.70 1.96
N ARG A 189 8.25 23.39 1.77
CA ARG A 189 7.92 22.42 2.83
C ARG A 189 8.79 21.16 2.72
N PRO A 190 10.07 21.21 3.08
CA PRO A 190 11.03 20.14 2.85
C PRO A 190 10.68 18.80 3.54
N HIS A 191 9.90 18.85 4.61
CA HIS A 191 9.45 17.67 5.39
C HIS A 191 7.95 17.41 5.27
N GLY A 192 7.31 17.86 4.20
CA GLY A 192 5.86 17.75 4.01
C GLY A 192 5.33 16.31 4.03
N PRO A 193 5.88 15.38 3.24
CA PRO A 193 5.43 13.98 3.22
C PRO A 193 5.62 13.26 4.56
N GLU A 194 6.75 13.47 5.23
CA GLU A 194 7.08 12.86 6.52
C GLU A 194 6.12 13.34 7.62
N ARG A 195 5.79 14.63 7.63
CA ARG A 195 4.80 15.21 8.56
C ARG A 195 3.41 14.62 8.34
N ILE A 196 3.02 14.37 7.09
CA ILE A 196 1.72 13.75 6.77
C ILE A 196 1.71 12.29 7.21
N ALA A 197 2.81 11.55 7.03
CA ALA A 197 2.91 10.17 7.47
C ALA A 197 2.78 10.08 9.00
N ALA A 198 3.50 10.93 9.75
CA ALA A 198 3.39 11.02 11.20
C ALA A 198 1.97 11.45 11.66
N ALA A 199 1.35 12.42 10.97
CA ALA A 199 -0.02 12.84 11.27
C ALA A 199 -1.02 11.69 11.12
N ARG A 200 -0.89 10.86 10.08
CA ARG A 200 -1.74 9.66 9.89
C ARG A 200 -1.55 8.63 11.00
N ALA A 201 -0.31 8.42 11.46
CA ALA A 201 -0.04 7.53 12.59
C ALA A 201 -0.70 8.05 13.87
N LEU A 202 -0.59 9.35 14.17
CA LEU A 202 -1.24 9.99 15.32
C LEU A 202 -2.78 9.92 15.23
N GLU A 203 -3.36 10.12 14.05
CA GLU A 203 -4.81 10.02 13.82
C GLU A 203 -5.31 8.58 14.04
N ALA A 204 -4.57 7.59 13.56
CA ALA A 204 -4.90 6.18 13.75
C ALA A 204 -4.83 5.81 15.24
N ALA A 205 -3.77 6.23 15.94
CA ALA A 205 -3.60 6.03 17.37
C ALA A 205 -4.73 6.70 18.18
N ALA A 206 -5.08 7.95 17.85
CA ALA A 206 -6.23 8.63 18.46
C ALA A 206 -7.55 7.90 18.19
N GLY A 207 -7.69 7.30 17.01
CA GLY A 207 -8.83 6.47 16.63
C GLY A 207 -8.95 5.21 17.48
N LEU A 208 -7.83 4.51 17.69
CA LEU A 208 -7.75 3.33 18.56
C LEU A 208 -8.20 3.66 19.98
N LEU A 209 -7.60 4.69 20.59
CA LEU A 209 -7.91 5.08 21.97
C LEU A 209 -9.38 5.46 22.15
N ARG A 210 -9.99 6.14 21.15
CA ARG A 210 -11.43 6.45 21.17
C ARG A 210 -12.31 5.20 21.07
N THR A 211 -11.92 4.25 20.23
CA THR A 211 -12.67 3.00 20.06
C THR A 211 -12.59 2.14 21.32
N GLU A 212 -11.43 2.07 21.97
CA GLU A 212 -11.24 1.38 23.24
C GLU A 212 -12.03 2.03 24.39
N ALA A 213 -12.06 3.36 24.46
CA ALA A 213 -12.86 4.08 25.45
C ALA A 213 -14.37 3.84 25.24
N GLY A 214 -14.83 3.86 23.98
CA GLY A 214 -16.24 3.62 23.64
C GLY A 214 -16.70 2.18 23.95
N SER A 215 -15.85 1.17 23.70
CA SER A 215 -16.21 -0.22 24.01
C SER A 215 -16.32 -0.48 25.51
N ARG A 216 -15.54 0.21 26.34
CA ARG A 216 -15.65 0.11 27.82
C ARG A 216 -16.86 0.83 28.38
N GLY A 217 -17.24 1.98 27.80
CA GLY A 217 -18.45 2.69 28.20
C GLY A 217 -19.73 1.90 27.90
N ALA A 218 -19.70 1.05 26.88
CA ALA A 218 -20.83 0.17 26.53
C ALA A 218 -20.91 -1.10 27.41
N GLU A 219 -19.81 -1.47 28.09
CA GLU A 219 -19.74 -2.62 29.01
C GLU A 219 -20.01 -2.25 30.46
N ALA A 220 -20.07 -0.95 30.83
CA ALA A 220 -20.45 -0.52 32.17
C ALA A 220 -21.96 -0.76 32.35
N PRO A 221 -22.41 -1.65 33.26
CA PRO A 221 -23.82 -1.83 33.49
C PRO A 221 -24.41 -0.56 34.09
N ASP A 222 -25.43 -0.01 33.47
CA ASP A 222 -26.28 1.01 34.06
C ASP A 222 -26.92 0.45 35.31
N GLY A 223 -26.65 1.07 36.47
CA GLY A 223 -27.48 1.02 37.67
C GLY A 223 -27.42 -0.29 38.45
N GLU A 224 -26.78 -0.23 39.56
CA GLU A 224 -27.07 -1.08 40.74
C GLU A 224 -28.58 -1.05 41.01
N PRO A 225 -29.32 -2.15 40.94
CA PRO A 225 -30.66 -2.18 41.52
C PRO A 225 -30.51 -2.27 43.02
N ALA A 226 -31.03 -1.27 43.73
CA ALA A 226 -31.16 -1.24 45.17
C ALA A 226 -31.85 -2.53 45.71
N GLY A 227 -31.17 -3.13 46.65
CA GLY A 227 -31.67 -3.95 47.73
C GLY A 227 -32.77 -4.98 47.45
N VAL A 228 -32.37 -6.26 47.38
CA VAL A 228 -33.18 -7.34 47.95
C VAL A 228 -32.22 -8.25 48.75
N GLU A 229 -32.34 -8.17 50.06
CA GLU A 229 -31.80 -9.18 50.98
C GLU A 229 -32.44 -10.54 50.69
N ALA A 230 -31.61 -11.51 50.35
CA ALA A 230 -32.02 -12.92 50.39
C ALA A 230 -30.92 -13.75 51.07
N ALA A 231 -31.33 -14.39 52.10
CA ALA A 231 -30.56 -15.19 53.04
C ALA A 231 -29.78 -16.36 52.42
N GLY A 232 -28.59 -16.51 52.93
CA GLY A 232 -27.86 -17.71 53.35
C GLY A 232 -27.88 -18.96 52.45
N VAL A 233 -26.81 -19.17 51.66
CA VAL A 233 -26.23 -20.50 51.44
C VAL A 233 -24.71 -20.34 51.31
N ALA A 234 -23.95 -21.06 52.12
CA ALA A 234 -22.50 -21.04 52.13
C ALA A 234 -21.91 -21.68 50.85
N PRO A 235 -20.84 -21.11 50.27
CA PRO A 235 -20.18 -21.73 49.12
C PRO A 235 -19.12 -22.76 49.57
N VAL A 236 -19.16 -23.89 48.89
CA VAL A 236 -18.14 -24.94 48.96
C VAL A 236 -16.85 -24.43 48.30
N THR A 237 -15.78 -24.49 49.04
CA THR A 237 -14.41 -24.16 48.65
C THR A 237 -13.86 -25.07 47.53
N GLY A 238 -13.10 -24.47 46.60
CA GLY A 238 -12.07 -25.17 45.84
C GLY A 238 -12.11 -24.98 44.33
N GLN A 239 -11.72 -23.78 43.85
CA GLN A 239 -11.19 -23.65 42.48
C GLN A 239 -9.90 -22.80 42.52
N PRO A 240 -8.83 -23.21 41.79
CA PRO A 240 -7.61 -22.43 41.75
C PRO A 240 -7.82 -21.15 40.98
N SER A 241 -7.60 -20.04 41.65
CA SER A 241 -7.51 -18.70 41.14
C SER A 241 -6.39 -18.60 40.09
N GLY A 242 -6.68 -18.08 38.92
CA GLY A 242 -5.62 -17.55 38.08
C GLY A 242 -5.71 -17.68 36.57
N VAL A 243 -6.91 -17.81 36.00
CA VAL A 243 -7.05 -17.54 34.56
C VAL A 243 -8.21 -16.55 34.39
N GLU A 244 -7.87 -15.26 34.31
CA GLU A 244 -8.83 -14.27 33.85
C GLU A 244 -9.38 -14.73 32.47
N PRO A 245 -10.71 -14.81 32.30
CA PRO A 245 -11.27 -15.15 31.00
C PRO A 245 -10.78 -14.10 30.00
N ALA A 246 -10.06 -14.57 28.97
CA ALA A 246 -9.55 -13.73 27.90
C ALA A 246 -10.74 -12.94 27.31
N ARG A 247 -10.82 -11.64 27.62
CA ARG A 247 -11.83 -10.73 27.10
C ARG A 247 -11.83 -10.85 25.57
N VAL A 248 -12.95 -11.22 24.98
CA VAL A 248 -13.13 -11.24 23.53
C VAL A 248 -13.03 -9.78 23.07
N GLU A 249 -11.92 -9.45 22.43
CA GLU A 249 -11.70 -8.12 21.86
C GLU A 249 -12.77 -7.83 20.80
N SER A 250 -13.45 -6.69 20.90
CA SER A 250 -14.44 -6.32 19.90
C SER A 250 -13.78 -6.18 18.51
N VAL A 251 -14.46 -6.62 17.45
CA VAL A 251 -13.96 -6.56 16.06
C VAL A 251 -13.52 -5.14 15.69
N GLY A 252 -14.20 -4.12 16.23
CA GLY A 252 -13.84 -2.72 16.01
C GLY A 252 -12.49 -2.32 16.61
N VAL A 253 -12.19 -2.78 17.82
CA VAL A 253 -10.92 -2.51 18.50
C VAL A 253 -9.77 -3.22 17.81
N ALA A 254 -9.95 -4.50 17.43
CA ALA A 254 -8.94 -5.26 16.70
C ALA A 254 -8.60 -4.60 15.35
N GLN A 255 -9.61 -4.12 14.63
CA GLN A 255 -9.41 -3.40 13.37
C GLN A 255 -8.71 -2.06 13.58
N ALA A 256 -9.06 -1.29 14.60
CA ALA A 256 -8.41 -0.02 14.93
C ALA A 256 -6.96 -0.22 15.34
N ARG A 257 -6.66 -1.28 16.13
CA ARG A 257 -5.30 -1.65 16.53
C ARG A 257 -4.44 -2.03 15.33
N HIS A 258 -4.97 -2.84 14.43
CA HIS A 258 -4.28 -3.19 13.18
C HIS A 258 -4.01 -1.94 12.32
N ALA A 259 -5.00 -1.06 12.15
CA ALA A 259 -4.83 0.19 11.40
C ALA A 259 -3.75 1.10 12.01
N THR A 260 -3.68 1.18 13.34
CA THR A 260 -2.66 1.95 14.05
C THR A 260 -1.27 1.35 13.84
N ALA A 261 -1.10 0.04 14.02
CA ALA A 261 0.18 -0.63 13.78
C ALA A 261 0.66 -0.45 12.33
N ALA A 262 -0.25 -0.56 11.36
CA ALA A 262 0.06 -0.34 9.95
C ALA A 262 0.46 1.12 9.65
N ALA A 263 -0.24 2.10 10.23
CA ALA A 263 0.05 3.53 10.02
C ALA A 263 1.38 3.94 10.66
N VAL A 264 1.68 3.46 11.87
CA VAL A 264 2.96 3.69 12.58
C VAL A 264 4.11 3.08 11.78
N ASN A 265 3.98 1.81 11.36
CA ASN A 265 5.00 1.14 10.54
C ASN A 265 5.25 1.91 9.22
N ALA A 266 4.21 2.31 8.51
CA ALA A 266 4.33 3.10 7.28
C ALA A 266 5.02 4.46 7.52
N ALA A 267 4.76 5.10 8.65
CA ALA A 267 5.40 6.36 9.02
C ALA A 267 6.90 6.18 9.34
N TRP A 268 7.27 5.15 10.08
CA TRP A 268 8.68 4.79 10.31
C TRP A 268 9.41 4.51 9.01
N HIS A 269 8.84 3.69 8.12
CA HIS A 269 9.41 3.44 6.80
C HIS A 269 9.60 4.72 5.99
N THR A 270 8.65 5.66 6.09
CA THR A 270 8.75 6.96 5.40
C THR A 270 9.92 7.78 5.94
N LEU A 271 10.08 7.88 7.26
CA LEU A 271 11.21 8.59 7.88
C LEU A 271 12.56 7.95 7.53
N PHE A 272 12.60 6.65 7.48
CA PHE A 272 13.82 5.92 7.14
C PHE A 272 14.27 6.06 5.68
N LEU A 273 13.40 6.42 4.76
CA LEU A 273 13.77 6.70 3.36
C LEU A 273 14.58 8.01 3.20
N VAL A 274 14.65 8.86 4.24
CA VAL A 274 15.33 10.16 4.19
C VAL A 274 16.57 10.14 5.07
N PRO A 275 17.78 10.24 4.50
CA PRO A 275 18.99 10.40 5.29
C PRO A 275 19.05 11.80 5.92
N ALA A 276 19.29 11.87 7.22
CA ALA A 276 19.44 13.12 7.97
C ALA A 276 20.89 13.65 7.83
N ARG A 277 21.23 14.22 6.66
CA ARG A 277 22.59 14.67 6.35
C ARG A 277 22.96 16.03 6.93
N THR A 278 22.01 16.81 7.40
CA THR A 278 22.26 18.14 7.99
C THR A 278 21.70 18.20 9.40
N PRO A 279 22.32 19.01 10.32
CA PRO A 279 21.83 19.15 11.69
C PRO A 279 20.34 19.56 11.77
N ALA A 280 19.90 20.46 10.91
CA ALA A 280 18.50 20.91 10.85
C ALA A 280 17.55 19.77 10.46
N ARG A 281 17.92 18.93 9.48
CA ARG A 281 17.14 17.75 9.09
C ARG A 281 17.14 16.68 10.19
N ALA A 282 18.26 16.50 10.89
CA ALA A 282 18.36 15.59 12.02
C ALA A 282 17.43 16.03 13.16
N ALA A 283 17.41 17.33 13.50
CA ALA A 283 16.53 17.88 14.52
C ALA A 283 15.04 17.74 14.15
N ALA A 284 14.66 18.08 12.90
CA ALA A 284 13.29 17.91 12.42
C ALA A 284 12.86 16.44 12.44
N ARG A 285 13.74 15.53 12.03
CA ARG A 285 13.51 14.09 12.08
C ARG A 285 13.31 13.61 13.52
N ALA A 286 14.20 13.98 14.45
CA ALA A 286 14.09 13.63 15.86
C ALA A 286 12.78 14.10 16.48
N GLY A 287 12.24 15.27 16.08
CA GLY A 287 10.93 15.73 16.50
C GLY A 287 9.79 14.83 16.00
N LEU A 288 9.85 14.36 14.74
CA LEU A 288 8.86 13.44 14.19
C LEU A 288 8.96 12.03 14.81
N GLU A 289 10.16 11.57 15.07
CA GLU A 289 10.43 10.29 15.76
C GLU A 289 9.80 10.26 17.15
N ARG A 290 9.94 11.34 17.95
CA ARG A 290 9.28 11.47 19.26
C ARG A 290 7.76 11.37 19.15
N LEU A 291 7.17 12.00 18.15
CA LEU A 291 5.72 11.91 17.91
C LEU A 291 5.29 10.50 17.52
N LEU A 292 6.10 9.77 16.76
CA LEU A 292 5.81 8.37 16.38
C LEU A 292 5.90 7.42 17.56
N VAL A 293 6.92 7.55 18.42
CA VAL A 293 7.02 6.78 19.67
C VAL A 293 5.76 7.01 20.52
N ARG A 294 5.29 8.26 20.59
CA ARG A 294 4.06 8.57 21.33
C ARG A 294 2.80 7.99 20.68
N ALA A 295 2.72 7.97 19.35
CA ALA A 295 1.63 7.31 18.63
C ALA A 295 1.65 5.79 18.84
N GLU A 296 2.83 5.19 18.87
CA GLU A 296 3.02 3.76 19.05
C GLU A 296 2.66 3.30 20.47
N SER A 297 2.94 4.13 21.49
CA SER A 297 2.56 3.84 22.88
C SER A 297 1.04 3.61 23.05
N ALA A 298 0.21 4.12 22.14
CA ALA A 298 -1.22 3.84 22.11
C ALA A 298 -1.55 2.34 21.93
N LEU A 299 -0.68 1.58 21.27
CA LEU A 299 -0.87 0.12 21.09
C LEU A 299 -0.75 -0.66 22.40
N GLY A 300 -0.03 -0.11 23.38
CA GLY A 300 0.17 -0.70 24.70
C GLY A 300 -0.64 -0.04 25.83
N HIS A 301 -1.54 0.90 25.53
CA HIS A 301 -2.22 1.71 26.54
C HIS A 301 -3.26 0.93 27.35
N ASP A 302 -3.25 1.10 28.69
CA ASP A 302 -4.18 0.41 29.61
C ASP A 302 -5.56 1.09 29.71
N GLY A 303 -5.79 2.14 28.93
CA GLY A 303 -7.09 2.78 28.73
C GLY A 303 -7.60 3.71 29.82
N ARG A 304 -6.91 3.89 30.93
CA ARG A 304 -7.38 4.74 32.04
C ARG A 304 -7.41 6.23 31.71
N THR A 305 -6.55 6.68 30.79
CA THR A 305 -6.44 8.09 30.36
C THR A 305 -6.66 8.25 28.84
N ALA A 306 -7.34 7.28 28.23
CA ALA A 306 -7.44 7.16 26.78
C ALA A 306 -8.08 8.38 26.09
N ALA A 307 -9.11 8.98 26.67
CA ALA A 307 -9.84 10.09 26.04
C ALA A 307 -8.98 11.36 25.91
N GLY A 308 -8.30 11.76 26.97
CA GLY A 308 -7.43 12.94 26.96
C GLY A 308 -6.21 12.76 26.05
N GLU A 309 -5.65 11.56 26.00
CA GLU A 309 -4.54 11.24 25.09
C GLU A 309 -5.00 11.22 23.63
N ALA A 310 -6.18 10.66 23.33
CA ALA A 310 -6.76 10.67 22.00
C ALA A 310 -6.97 12.09 21.45
N GLU A 311 -7.41 13.02 22.29
CA GLU A 311 -7.58 14.43 21.93
C GLU A 311 -6.22 15.10 21.65
N ARG A 312 -5.23 14.84 22.49
CA ARG A 312 -3.86 15.34 22.36
C ARG A 312 -3.22 14.88 21.06
N LEU A 313 -3.26 13.56 20.77
CA LEU A 313 -2.75 13.01 19.52
C LEU A 313 -3.47 13.61 18.29
N GLY A 314 -4.79 13.78 18.37
CA GLY A 314 -5.58 14.43 17.34
C GLY A 314 -5.19 15.89 17.09
N THR A 315 -4.83 16.63 18.15
CA THR A 315 -4.37 18.01 18.05
C THR A 315 -3.00 18.08 17.36
N TRP A 316 -2.04 17.28 17.77
CA TRP A 316 -0.73 17.19 17.13
C TRP A 316 -0.82 16.79 15.66
N ALA A 317 -1.71 15.87 15.31
CA ALA A 317 -1.94 15.50 13.91
C ALA A 317 -2.41 16.71 13.07
N ARG A 318 -3.32 17.53 13.61
CA ARG A 318 -3.78 18.77 12.93
C ARG A 318 -2.65 19.79 12.78
N GLU A 319 -1.81 19.98 13.80
CA GLU A 319 -0.65 20.87 13.76
C GLU A 319 0.38 20.43 12.72
N LEU A 320 0.66 19.13 12.61
CA LEU A 320 1.53 18.58 11.58
C LEU A 320 1.00 18.89 10.17
N ARG A 321 -0.31 18.76 9.96
CA ARG A 321 -0.94 19.05 8.66
C ARG A 321 -0.94 20.53 8.30
N SER A 322 -1.14 21.40 9.29
CA SER A 322 -1.19 22.87 9.07
C SER A 322 0.19 23.50 8.79
N GLY A 323 1.28 22.76 8.93
CA GLY A 323 2.63 23.25 8.71
C GLY A 323 3.19 24.08 9.87
N ARG A 324 2.51 24.12 11.03
CA ARG A 324 3.00 24.78 12.26
C ARG A 324 4.31 24.16 12.73
N PRO A 325 5.10 24.82 13.61
CA PRO A 325 6.26 24.22 14.25
C PRO A 325 5.93 22.83 14.81
N LEU A 326 6.93 21.96 14.89
CA LEU A 326 6.72 20.61 15.44
C LEU A 326 6.30 20.74 16.92
N PRO A 327 5.27 20.02 17.36
CA PRO A 327 4.90 19.95 18.77
C PRO A 327 6.09 19.46 19.59
N GLN A 328 6.32 20.10 20.72
CA GLN A 328 7.30 19.60 21.69
C GLN A 328 6.68 18.48 22.49
N VAL A 329 7.26 17.29 22.40
CA VAL A 329 6.81 16.10 23.10
C VAL A 329 7.84 15.77 24.15
N LEU A 330 7.40 15.78 25.41
CA LEU A 330 8.16 15.24 26.52
C LEU A 330 7.95 13.72 26.50
N LEU A 331 9.02 13.00 26.30
CA LEU A 331 9.05 11.55 26.41
C LEU A 331 9.37 11.16 27.85
N SER A 332 8.81 10.05 28.34
CA SER A 332 9.31 9.40 29.55
C SER A 332 10.75 8.91 29.30
N ALA A 333 11.49 8.65 30.36
CA ALA A 333 12.87 8.13 30.24
C ALA A 333 12.93 6.89 29.34
N GLU A 334 11.96 6.06 29.44
CA GLU A 334 11.76 4.82 28.72
C GLU A 334 11.49 5.03 27.23
N GLN A 335 10.57 5.96 26.91
CA GLN A 335 10.30 6.35 25.52
C GLN A 335 11.52 7.03 24.87
N ALA A 336 12.32 7.74 25.66
CA ALA A 336 13.58 8.34 25.19
C ALA A 336 14.64 7.27 24.88
N GLU A 337 14.71 6.21 25.71
CA GLU A 337 15.60 5.07 25.49
C GLU A 337 15.23 4.28 24.23
N GLU A 338 13.93 4.00 24.04
CA GLU A 338 13.41 3.40 22.81
C GLU A 338 13.83 4.20 21.57
N LEU A 339 13.65 5.52 21.64
CA LEU A 339 14.02 6.40 20.56
C LEU A 339 15.53 6.36 20.26
N MET A 340 16.37 6.23 21.29
CA MET A 340 17.82 6.06 21.08
C MET A 340 18.15 4.75 20.36
N GLY A 341 17.49 3.65 20.72
CA GLY A 341 17.64 2.38 20.01
C GLY A 341 17.27 2.45 18.53
N VAL A 342 16.11 3.07 18.22
CA VAL A 342 15.68 3.33 16.84
C VAL A 342 16.62 4.26 16.10
N ALA A 343 17.13 5.29 16.75
CA ALA A 343 18.07 6.24 16.15
C ALA A 343 19.41 5.58 15.82
N GLU A 344 19.87 4.67 16.64
CA GLU A 344 21.12 3.91 16.42
C GLU A 344 20.96 2.93 15.26
N GLU A 345 19.84 2.18 15.18
CA GLU A 345 19.50 1.34 14.04
C GLU A 345 19.44 2.14 12.73
N ALA A 346 18.92 3.38 12.80
CA ALA A 346 18.86 4.26 11.65
C ALA A 346 20.21 4.82 11.21
N ARG A 347 21.19 4.94 12.12
CA ARG A 347 22.57 5.39 11.83
C ARG A 347 23.45 4.25 11.31
N GLY A 348 23.16 3.02 11.72
CA GLY A 348 23.85 1.85 11.22
C GLY A 348 23.72 1.74 9.70
N PRO A 349 24.78 1.27 9.00
CA PRO A 349 24.62 0.96 7.59
C PRO A 349 23.52 -0.10 7.50
N ARG A 350 22.36 0.28 6.95
CA ARG A 350 21.34 -0.68 6.54
C ARG A 350 21.96 -1.58 5.50
N ARG A 351 22.72 -2.56 5.96
CA ARG A 351 23.15 -3.66 5.12
C ARG A 351 21.89 -4.50 4.91
N PRO A 352 21.36 -4.51 3.71
CA PRO A 352 20.36 -5.48 3.35
C PRO A 352 20.94 -6.85 3.68
N ALA A 353 20.05 -7.78 4.06
CA ALA A 353 20.48 -9.13 4.39
C ALA A 353 21.49 -9.65 3.35
N PRO A 354 22.65 -10.20 3.73
CA PRO A 354 23.63 -10.71 2.80
C PRO A 354 22.94 -11.70 1.85
N GLY A 355 23.17 -11.53 0.54
CA GLY A 355 22.55 -12.37 -0.48
C GLY A 355 21.21 -11.89 -1.02
N HIS A 356 20.59 -10.82 -0.49
CA HIS A 356 19.39 -10.24 -1.09
C HIS A 356 19.75 -9.14 -2.09
N PRO A 357 19.30 -9.22 -3.35
CA PRO A 357 19.58 -8.22 -4.37
C PRO A 357 18.91 -6.87 -4.03
N HIS A 358 19.56 -5.76 -4.33
CA HIS A 358 19.12 -4.39 -4.01
C HIS A 358 18.88 -3.55 -5.25
N GLY A 359 18.06 -2.51 -5.11
CA GLY A 359 17.80 -1.56 -6.18
C GLY A 359 17.24 -2.27 -7.43
N VAL A 360 17.81 -1.97 -8.59
CA VAL A 360 17.41 -2.56 -9.87
C VAL A 360 17.58 -4.09 -9.88
N ARG A 361 18.62 -4.61 -9.26
CA ARG A 361 18.84 -6.06 -9.13
C ARG A 361 17.71 -6.77 -8.36
N ALA A 362 17.14 -6.12 -7.35
CA ALA A 362 16.00 -6.66 -6.61
C ALA A 362 14.74 -6.76 -7.50
N VAL A 363 14.53 -5.79 -8.38
CA VAL A 363 13.43 -5.83 -9.36
C VAL A 363 13.65 -6.98 -10.33
N PHE A 364 14.85 -7.13 -10.91
CA PHE A 364 15.16 -8.24 -11.81
C PHE A 364 15.07 -9.60 -11.11
N ALA A 365 15.51 -9.73 -9.85
CA ALA A 365 15.34 -10.96 -9.09
C ALA A 365 13.86 -11.32 -8.86
N ARG A 366 12.99 -10.32 -8.67
CA ARG A 366 11.53 -10.52 -8.58
C ARG A 366 10.88 -10.85 -9.92
N LEU A 367 11.53 -10.55 -11.03
CA LEU A 367 11.08 -10.88 -12.38
C LEU A 367 11.75 -12.14 -12.93
N ALA A 368 12.67 -12.77 -12.20
CA ALA A 368 13.40 -13.97 -12.61
C ALA A 368 12.47 -15.18 -12.83
N PRO A 369 12.88 -16.17 -13.61
CA PRO A 369 12.17 -17.44 -13.76
C PRO A 369 11.84 -18.07 -12.40
N GLY A 370 10.58 -18.48 -12.20
CA GLY A 370 10.08 -18.98 -10.91
C GLY A 370 9.46 -17.91 -10.00
N SER A 371 9.56 -16.62 -10.34
CA SER A 371 8.89 -15.54 -9.61
C SER A 371 7.36 -15.71 -9.58
N PRO A 372 6.69 -15.37 -8.46
CA PRO A 372 5.23 -15.36 -8.37
C PRO A 372 4.58 -14.29 -9.28
N LEU A 373 5.34 -13.34 -9.82
CA LEU A 373 4.85 -12.30 -10.72
C LEU A 373 4.69 -12.79 -12.17
N LEU A 374 5.47 -13.79 -12.61
CA LEU A 374 5.38 -14.31 -13.98
C LEU A 374 3.99 -14.88 -14.33
N PRO A 375 3.34 -15.71 -13.49
CA PRO A 375 1.98 -16.15 -13.78
C PRO A 375 0.97 -15.00 -13.83
N ILE A 376 1.18 -13.93 -13.05
CA ILE A 376 0.35 -12.72 -13.10
C ILE A 376 0.54 -12.01 -14.43
N GLY A 377 1.81 -11.81 -14.85
CA GLY A 377 2.13 -11.22 -16.14
C GLY A 377 1.58 -12.02 -17.31
N ALA A 378 1.75 -13.33 -17.31
CA ALA A 378 1.22 -14.22 -18.35
C ALA A 378 -0.31 -14.14 -18.46
N ARG A 379 -1.02 -14.11 -17.31
CA ARG A 379 -2.47 -13.91 -17.27
C ARG A 379 -2.90 -12.57 -17.87
N VAL A 380 -2.18 -11.50 -17.53
CA VAL A 380 -2.45 -10.17 -18.06
C VAL A 380 -2.19 -10.14 -19.58
N ALA A 381 -1.05 -10.68 -20.05
CA ALA A 381 -0.74 -10.75 -21.47
C ALA A 381 -1.81 -11.52 -22.25
N ALA A 382 -2.14 -12.72 -21.83
CA ALA A 382 -3.15 -13.55 -22.49
C ALA A 382 -4.53 -12.87 -22.52
N GLY A 383 -4.98 -12.32 -21.40
CA GLY A 383 -6.28 -11.64 -21.35
C GLY A 383 -6.33 -10.37 -22.19
N CYS A 384 -5.24 -9.60 -22.25
CA CYS A 384 -5.14 -8.42 -23.08
C CYS A 384 -5.09 -8.77 -24.58
N VAL A 385 -4.33 -9.81 -24.97
CA VAL A 385 -4.29 -10.30 -26.36
C VAL A 385 -5.67 -10.77 -26.81
N LEU A 386 -6.33 -11.59 -25.99
CA LEU A 386 -7.69 -12.07 -26.30
C LEU A 386 -8.69 -10.92 -26.41
N ALA A 387 -8.64 -9.93 -25.50
CA ALA A 387 -9.51 -8.78 -25.55
C ALA A 387 -9.31 -7.96 -26.85
N GLY A 388 -8.05 -7.71 -27.23
CA GLY A 388 -7.74 -6.99 -28.46
C GLY A 388 -8.15 -7.76 -29.71
N TRP A 389 -7.94 -9.08 -29.76
CA TRP A 389 -8.34 -9.90 -30.91
C TRP A 389 -9.88 -10.03 -31.02
N VAL A 390 -10.59 -10.17 -29.92
CA VAL A 390 -12.06 -10.16 -29.92
C VAL A 390 -12.58 -8.82 -30.41
N SER A 391 -11.99 -7.70 -29.97
CA SER A 391 -12.32 -6.36 -30.43
C SER A 391 -12.13 -6.24 -31.96
N MET A 392 -11.01 -6.71 -32.49
CA MET A 392 -10.75 -6.76 -33.93
C MET A 392 -11.76 -7.63 -34.68
N ALA A 393 -12.12 -8.81 -34.13
CA ALA A 393 -13.10 -9.72 -34.72
C ALA A 393 -14.51 -9.11 -34.80
N VAL A 394 -14.85 -8.22 -33.87
CA VAL A 394 -16.12 -7.46 -33.86
C VAL A 394 -16.07 -6.26 -34.85
N GLY A 395 -14.89 -5.98 -35.45
CA GLY A 395 -14.74 -4.91 -36.43
C GLY A 395 -14.49 -3.52 -35.85
N VAL A 396 -13.98 -3.43 -34.61
CA VAL A 396 -13.64 -2.15 -33.97
C VAL A 396 -12.32 -1.59 -34.53
N GLY A 397 -12.30 -0.29 -34.80
CA GLY A 397 -11.13 0.38 -35.38
C GLY A 397 -9.97 0.64 -34.40
N HIS A 398 -10.21 0.58 -33.08
CA HIS A 398 -9.24 0.98 -32.06
C HIS A 398 -9.02 -0.10 -30.99
N PRO A 399 -8.57 -1.33 -31.33
CA PRO A 399 -8.53 -2.49 -30.41
C PRO A 399 -7.65 -2.29 -29.17
N TYR A 400 -6.76 -1.30 -29.15
CA TYR A 400 -5.95 -0.95 -27.98
C TYR A 400 -6.80 -0.52 -26.76
N TRP A 401 -8.01 0.01 -26.98
CA TRP A 401 -8.91 0.35 -25.89
C TRP A 401 -9.38 -0.90 -25.14
N ALA A 402 -9.63 -2.00 -25.85
CA ALA A 402 -9.97 -3.28 -25.22
C ALA A 402 -8.77 -3.83 -24.42
N VAL A 403 -7.55 -3.74 -24.97
CA VAL A 403 -6.30 -4.10 -24.28
C VAL A 403 -6.14 -3.31 -22.96
N VAL A 404 -6.28 -1.97 -23.02
CA VAL A 404 -6.17 -1.09 -21.85
C VAL A 404 -7.27 -1.38 -20.81
N THR A 405 -8.48 -1.66 -21.28
CA THR A 405 -9.58 -2.00 -20.39
C THR A 405 -9.33 -3.32 -19.70
N ALA A 406 -8.95 -4.37 -20.40
CA ALA A 406 -8.57 -5.65 -19.83
C ALA A 406 -7.42 -5.49 -18.82
N ALA A 407 -6.32 -4.80 -19.21
CA ALA A 407 -5.17 -4.55 -18.31
C ALA A 407 -5.56 -3.87 -17.00
N SER A 408 -6.54 -2.96 -17.03
CA SER A 408 -6.99 -2.22 -15.84
C SER A 408 -7.83 -3.05 -14.86
N ILE A 409 -8.42 -4.15 -15.33
CA ILE A 409 -9.31 -5.02 -14.55
C ILE A 409 -8.51 -6.01 -13.71
N PHE A 410 -7.33 -6.42 -14.14
CA PHE A 410 -6.50 -7.36 -13.40
C PHE A 410 -6.05 -6.79 -12.05
N GLN A 411 -6.78 -7.16 -11.00
CA GLN A 411 -6.49 -6.79 -9.60
C GLN A 411 -5.91 -7.99 -8.84
N ALA A 412 -5.66 -7.78 -7.54
CA ALA A 412 -5.06 -8.79 -6.67
C ALA A 412 -5.92 -10.05 -6.52
N ASN A 413 -7.25 -9.92 -6.62
CA ASN A 413 -8.20 -11.04 -6.53
C ASN A 413 -9.41 -10.85 -7.46
N THR A 414 -10.22 -11.90 -7.60
CA THR A 414 -11.38 -11.93 -8.51
C THR A 414 -12.46 -10.92 -8.12
N THR A 415 -12.74 -10.76 -6.82
CA THR A 415 -13.75 -9.79 -6.35
C THR A 415 -13.36 -8.35 -6.67
N LEU A 416 -12.10 -7.98 -6.44
CA LEU A 416 -11.58 -6.65 -6.80
C LEU A 416 -11.58 -6.45 -8.32
N SER A 417 -11.28 -7.51 -9.09
CA SER A 417 -11.33 -7.46 -10.56
C SER A 417 -12.76 -7.26 -11.07
N TRP A 418 -13.74 -7.94 -10.48
CA TRP A 418 -15.17 -7.71 -10.75
C TRP A 418 -15.60 -6.28 -10.43
N GLN A 419 -15.26 -5.80 -9.23
CA GLN A 419 -15.56 -4.42 -8.83
C GLN A 419 -14.95 -3.41 -9.80
N ARG A 420 -13.70 -3.64 -10.22
CA ARG A 420 -13.00 -2.78 -11.17
C ARG A 420 -13.65 -2.82 -12.55
N ALA A 421 -14.06 -4.00 -13.04
CA ALA A 421 -14.78 -4.15 -14.30
C ALA A 421 -16.09 -3.35 -14.28
N LEU A 422 -16.91 -3.53 -13.25
CA LEU A 422 -18.17 -2.82 -13.09
C LEU A 422 -17.97 -1.30 -13.00
N GLN A 423 -17.01 -0.86 -12.18
CA GLN A 423 -16.70 0.56 -12.02
C GLN A 423 -16.19 1.19 -13.31
N ARG A 424 -15.36 0.48 -14.08
CA ARG A 424 -14.83 0.98 -15.35
C ARG A 424 -15.92 1.07 -16.41
N THR A 425 -16.75 0.04 -16.54
CA THR A 425 -17.86 0.03 -17.50
C THR A 425 -18.85 1.15 -17.22
N LEU A 426 -19.27 1.30 -15.95
CA LEU A 426 -20.17 2.38 -15.54
C LEU A 426 -19.53 3.77 -15.76
N GLY A 427 -18.28 3.95 -15.34
CA GLY A 427 -17.58 5.21 -15.48
C GLY A 427 -17.35 5.60 -16.95
N ASN A 428 -17.00 4.64 -17.81
CA ASN A 428 -16.86 4.89 -19.25
C ASN A 428 -18.19 5.24 -19.91
N LEU A 429 -19.29 4.52 -19.57
CA LEU A 429 -20.62 4.85 -20.10
C LEU A 429 -21.02 6.28 -19.77
N LEU A 430 -20.94 6.66 -18.50
CA LEU A 430 -21.28 8.01 -18.05
C LEU A 430 -20.30 9.05 -18.61
N GLY A 431 -19.01 8.70 -18.74
CA GLY A 431 -17.99 9.55 -19.35
C GLY A 431 -18.23 9.79 -20.85
N LEU A 432 -18.70 8.78 -21.57
CA LEU A 432 -19.10 8.94 -22.98
C LEU A 432 -20.33 9.84 -23.13
N LEU A 433 -21.31 9.69 -22.27
CA LEU A 433 -22.48 10.60 -22.23
C LEU A 433 -22.04 12.04 -21.94
N LEU A 434 -21.14 12.22 -20.99
CA LEU A 434 -20.58 13.53 -20.64
C LEU A 434 -19.78 14.12 -21.83
N TYR A 435 -18.94 13.32 -22.50
CA TYR A 435 -18.21 13.74 -23.68
C TYR A 435 -19.14 14.17 -24.81
N THR A 436 -20.20 13.39 -25.10
CA THR A 436 -21.20 13.69 -26.11
C THR A 436 -21.92 15.02 -25.79
N ALA A 437 -22.27 15.26 -24.54
CA ALA A 437 -22.92 16.50 -24.11
C ALA A 437 -22.01 17.74 -24.27
N LEU A 438 -20.69 17.56 -24.12
CA LEU A 438 -19.70 18.62 -24.21
C LEU A 438 -19.05 18.73 -25.60
N LEU A 439 -19.45 17.89 -26.55
CA LEU A 439 -18.91 17.90 -27.92
C LEU A 439 -18.98 19.30 -28.59
N PRO A 440 -20.05 20.13 -28.44
CA PRO A 440 -20.09 21.46 -29.00
C PRO A 440 -18.93 22.35 -28.52
N LEU A 441 -18.43 22.14 -27.30
CA LEU A 441 -17.31 22.93 -26.76
C LEU A 441 -15.97 22.58 -27.42
N THR A 442 -15.81 21.35 -27.94
CA THR A 442 -14.59 20.95 -28.66
C THR A 442 -14.46 21.66 -30.01
N HIS A 443 -15.58 22.11 -30.58
CA HIS A 443 -15.61 22.85 -31.85
C HIS A 443 -15.31 24.36 -31.69
N VAL A 444 -15.27 24.90 -30.46
CA VAL A 444 -14.97 26.31 -30.20
C VAL A 444 -13.51 26.65 -30.55
N GLY A 445 -12.59 25.70 -30.33
CA GLY A 445 -11.17 25.85 -30.70
C GLY A 445 -10.22 25.11 -29.77
N GLY A 446 -8.93 25.09 -30.13
CA GLY A 446 -7.91 24.34 -29.41
C GLY A 446 -7.74 24.74 -27.94
N LEU A 447 -7.90 26.03 -27.61
CA LEU A 447 -7.81 26.50 -26.22
C LEU A 447 -8.95 25.94 -25.35
N ALA A 448 -10.17 25.86 -25.90
CA ALA A 448 -11.32 25.28 -25.21
C ALA A 448 -11.10 23.77 -24.96
N MET A 449 -10.53 23.06 -25.93
CA MET A 449 -10.16 21.66 -25.79
C MET A 449 -9.11 21.44 -24.68
N ILE A 450 -8.06 22.26 -24.64
CA ILE A 450 -7.02 22.21 -23.59
C ILE A 450 -7.66 22.50 -22.22
N ALA A 451 -8.46 23.58 -22.10
CA ALA A 451 -9.12 23.92 -20.84
C ALA A 451 -10.03 22.77 -20.35
N LEU A 452 -10.76 22.14 -21.27
CA LEU A 452 -11.63 21.01 -20.97
C LEU A 452 -10.82 19.78 -20.53
N ALA A 453 -9.71 19.47 -21.21
CA ALA A 453 -8.83 18.36 -20.84
C ALA A 453 -8.21 18.55 -19.44
N LEU A 454 -7.76 19.78 -19.11
CA LEU A 454 -7.23 20.12 -17.79
C LEU A 454 -8.30 20.08 -16.69
N ALA A 455 -9.54 20.53 -16.99
CA ALA A 455 -10.67 20.43 -16.09
C ALA A 455 -11.02 18.96 -15.78
N PHE A 456 -11.02 18.10 -16.80
CA PHE A 456 -11.22 16.67 -16.63
C PHE A 456 -10.07 16.00 -15.87
N GLN A 457 -8.84 16.42 -16.07
CA GLN A 457 -7.70 15.92 -15.30
C GLN A 457 -7.85 16.26 -13.82
N LEU A 458 -8.19 17.51 -13.51
CA LEU A 458 -8.45 17.95 -12.13
C LEU A 458 -9.61 17.15 -11.50
N GLY A 459 -10.72 17.02 -12.26
CA GLY A 459 -11.91 16.28 -11.86
C GLY A 459 -11.62 14.79 -11.64
N ALA A 460 -10.81 14.18 -12.51
CA ALA A 460 -10.41 12.78 -12.38
C ALA A 460 -9.71 12.52 -11.04
N GLU A 461 -8.72 13.35 -10.69
CA GLU A 461 -7.98 13.20 -9.43
C GLU A 461 -8.83 13.49 -8.19
N ALA A 462 -9.72 14.47 -8.25
CA ALA A 462 -10.66 14.76 -7.17
C ALA A 462 -11.65 13.61 -6.94
N CYS A 463 -12.08 12.95 -8.01
CA CYS A 463 -13.13 11.94 -8.00
C CYS A 463 -12.59 10.53 -7.76
N ILE A 464 -11.41 10.17 -8.30
CA ILE A 464 -10.84 8.81 -8.22
C ILE A 464 -10.58 8.39 -6.77
N THR A 465 -10.26 9.34 -5.90
CA THR A 465 -10.04 9.09 -4.47
C THR A 465 -11.32 8.74 -3.71
N ARG A 466 -12.48 9.15 -4.22
CA ARG A 466 -13.80 8.81 -3.67
C ARG A 466 -14.32 7.48 -4.17
N ASN A 467 -14.22 7.25 -5.46
CA ASN A 467 -14.47 5.96 -6.09
C ASN A 467 -13.93 5.96 -7.52
N TYR A 468 -13.43 4.81 -7.97
CA TYR A 468 -12.82 4.65 -9.27
C TYR A 468 -13.79 4.93 -10.44
N TRP A 469 -15.09 4.53 -10.33
CA TRP A 469 -16.06 4.80 -11.41
C TRP A 469 -16.24 6.31 -11.63
N LEU A 470 -16.27 7.08 -10.55
CA LEU A 470 -16.45 8.53 -10.64
C LEU A 470 -15.23 9.21 -11.28
N GLY A 471 -14.00 8.75 -10.97
CA GLY A 471 -12.80 9.18 -11.67
C GLY A 471 -12.82 8.81 -13.14
N SER A 472 -13.30 7.61 -13.49
CA SER A 472 -13.40 7.15 -14.88
C SER A 472 -14.38 7.99 -15.72
N VAL A 473 -15.40 8.60 -15.11
CA VAL A 473 -16.29 9.57 -15.79
C VAL A 473 -15.51 10.75 -16.36
N CYS A 474 -14.48 11.23 -15.65
CA CYS A 474 -13.64 12.32 -16.12
C CYS A 474 -12.48 11.84 -17.03
N VAL A 475 -11.90 10.68 -16.72
CA VAL A 475 -10.78 10.11 -17.52
C VAL A 475 -11.21 9.77 -18.94
N THR A 476 -12.44 9.31 -19.14
CA THR A 476 -12.92 8.91 -20.48
C THR A 476 -12.99 10.08 -21.47
N PRO A 477 -13.66 11.22 -21.17
CA PRO A 477 -13.64 12.40 -22.05
C PRO A 477 -12.23 12.93 -22.27
N MET A 478 -11.41 13.00 -21.21
CA MET A 478 -10.02 13.46 -21.32
C MET A 478 -9.23 12.61 -22.31
N ALA A 479 -9.35 11.27 -22.24
CA ALA A 479 -8.67 10.36 -23.14
C ALA A 479 -9.13 10.52 -24.61
N LEU A 480 -10.42 10.79 -24.83
CA LEU A 480 -10.95 11.06 -26.16
C LEU A 480 -10.45 12.39 -26.71
N LEU A 481 -10.42 13.45 -25.89
CA LEU A 481 -9.84 14.73 -26.28
C LEU A 481 -8.37 14.61 -26.70
N LEU A 482 -7.57 13.83 -25.97
CA LEU A 482 -6.17 13.58 -26.32
C LEU A 482 -6.02 12.91 -27.69
N THR A 483 -6.94 12.03 -28.09
CA THR A 483 -6.91 11.42 -29.43
C THR A 483 -7.34 12.38 -30.53
N GLU A 484 -8.25 13.33 -30.23
CA GLU A 484 -8.70 14.34 -31.20
C GLU A 484 -7.65 15.38 -31.54
N PHE A 485 -6.74 15.72 -30.59
CA PHE A 485 -5.63 16.64 -30.89
C PHE A 485 -4.71 16.11 -31.99
N GLY A 486 -4.49 14.79 -32.03
CA GLY A 486 -3.63 14.16 -33.07
C GLY A 486 -4.33 13.93 -34.40
N ARG A 487 -5.62 13.61 -34.40
CA ARG A 487 -6.36 13.27 -35.61
C ARG A 487 -7.87 13.43 -35.39
N ARG A 488 -8.51 14.22 -36.23
CA ARG A 488 -9.98 14.34 -36.24
C ARG A 488 -10.61 13.05 -36.76
N VAL A 489 -11.25 12.30 -35.87
CA VAL A 489 -12.05 11.11 -36.19
C VAL A 489 -13.51 11.47 -36.00
N PRO A 490 -14.45 10.95 -36.82
CA PRO A 490 -15.88 11.18 -36.57
C PRO A 490 -16.28 10.75 -35.16
N ALA A 491 -16.86 11.68 -34.40
CA ALA A 491 -17.16 11.47 -32.98
C ALA A 491 -18.05 10.24 -32.72
N GLY A 492 -19.01 9.99 -33.60
CA GLY A 492 -19.89 8.82 -33.49
C GLY A 492 -19.15 7.49 -33.55
N THR A 493 -18.19 7.35 -34.47
CA THR A 493 -17.35 6.14 -34.57
C THR A 493 -16.48 5.97 -33.32
N LEU A 494 -15.87 7.05 -32.87
CA LEU A 494 -15.00 7.04 -31.69
C LEU A 494 -15.78 6.64 -30.41
N ILE A 495 -17.00 7.13 -30.26
CA ILE A 495 -17.89 6.81 -29.13
C ILE A 495 -18.31 5.34 -29.19
N ALA A 496 -18.71 4.84 -30.38
CA ALA A 496 -19.13 3.46 -30.55
C ALA A 496 -17.97 2.48 -30.30
N ASP A 497 -16.81 2.72 -30.90
CA ASP A 497 -15.61 1.92 -30.70
C ASP A 497 -15.23 1.87 -29.19
N ARG A 498 -15.24 3.03 -28.54
CA ARG A 498 -14.89 3.12 -27.12
C ARG A 498 -15.85 2.33 -26.23
N TRP A 499 -17.13 2.34 -26.54
CA TRP A 499 -18.14 1.56 -25.81
C TRP A 499 -17.94 0.06 -26.00
N ILE A 500 -17.85 -0.39 -27.26
CA ILE A 500 -17.66 -1.81 -27.58
C ILE A 500 -16.37 -2.33 -26.91
N ASP A 501 -15.26 -1.64 -27.08
CA ASP A 501 -13.97 -2.00 -26.49
C ASP A 501 -13.99 -2.06 -24.97
N THR A 502 -14.76 -1.18 -24.34
CA THR A 502 -14.91 -1.22 -22.88
C THR A 502 -15.66 -2.49 -22.46
N VAL A 503 -16.73 -2.85 -23.13
CA VAL A 503 -17.50 -4.06 -22.83
C VAL A 503 -16.67 -5.31 -23.12
N VAL A 504 -16.07 -5.40 -24.31
CA VAL A 504 -15.22 -6.53 -24.73
C VAL A 504 -14.05 -6.71 -23.75
N GLY A 505 -13.31 -5.63 -23.48
CA GLY A 505 -12.18 -5.67 -22.56
C GLY A 505 -12.59 -6.06 -21.13
N ALA A 506 -13.77 -5.59 -20.67
CA ALA A 506 -14.29 -5.93 -19.35
C ALA A 506 -14.71 -7.40 -19.26
N VAL A 507 -15.45 -7.90 -20.23
CA VAL A 507 -15.94 -9.29 -20.25
C VAL A 507 -14.77 -10.27 -20.39
N VAL A 508 -13.89 -10.06 -21.37
CA VAL A 508 -12.75 -10.95 -21.64
C VAL A 508 -11.75 -10.89 -20.48
N GLY A 509 -11.43 -9.68 -19.97
CA GLY A 509 -10.52 -9.52 -18.84
C GLY A 509 -11.05 -10.21 -17.58
N LEU A 510 -12.35 -10.09 -17.29
CA LEU A 510 -12.99 -10.76 -16.17
C LEU A 510 -13.03 -12.28 -16.37
N ALA A 511 -13.39 -12.76 -17.55
CA ALA A 511 -13.37 -14.18 -17.88
C ALA A 511 -11.96 -14.79 -17.64
N CYS A 512 -10.92 -14.12 -18.08
CA CYS A 512 -9.53 -14.55 -17.81
C CYS A 512 -9.18 -14.52 -16.31
N CYS A 513 -9.71 -13.56 -15.54
CA CYS A 513 -9.53 -13.54 -14.08
C CYS A 513 -10.19 -14.75 -13.39
N VAL A 514 -11.35 -15.18 -13.89
CA VAL A 514 -12.09 -16.32 -13.34
C VAL A 514 -11.47 -17.65 -13.77
N LEU A 515 -11.11 -17.79 -15.05
CA LEU A 515 -10.57 -19.05 -15.59
C LEU A 515 -9.15 -19.34 -15.10
N VAL A 516 -8.32 -18.31 -14.98
CA VAL A 516 -6.93 -18.44 -14.51
C VAL A 516 -6.86 -18.04 -13.04
N THR A 517 -7.39 -18.90 -12.16
CA THR A 517 -7.40 -18.68 -10.72
C THR A 517 -6.00 -18.73 -10.10
N ASN A 518 -5.75 -17.85 -9.14
CA ASN A 518 -4.50 -17.84 -8.39
C ASN A 518 -4.52 -18.88 -7.26
N ARG A 519 -4.32 -20.16 -7.59
CA ARG A 519 -4.26 -21.26 -6.61
C ARG A 519 -3.18 -21.07 -5.54
N ARG A 520 -2.20 -20.18 -5.77
CA ARG A 520 -1.14 -19.85 -4.80
C ARG A 520 -1.57 -18.87 -3.71
N ALA A 521 -2.76 -18.27 -3.82
CA ALA A 521 -3.25 -17.33 -2.80
C ALA A 521 -3.44 -18.01 -1.43
N ALA A 522 -3.94 -19.27 -1.41
CA ALA A 522 -4.08 -20.04 -0.19
C ALA A 522 -2.73 -20.34 0.48
N ASN A 523 -1.70 -20.67 -0.32
CA ASN A 523 -0.36 -20.95 0.21
C ASN A 523 0.28 -19.69 0.82
N ARG A 524 -0.09 -18.49 0.37
CA ARG A 524 0.41 -17.23 0.94
C ARG A 524 -0.05 -17.03 2.38
N ILE A 525 -1.27 -17.45 2.73
CA ILE A 525 -1.78 -17.37 4.10
C ILE A 525 -0.94 -18.26 5.02
N GLU A 526 -0.66 -19.51 4.62
CA GLU A 526 0.15 -20.42 5.43
C GLU A 526 1.57 -19.87 5.63
N VAL A 527 2.19 -19.32 4.58
CA VAL A 527 3.49 -18.66 4.67
C VAL A 527 3.44 -17.44 5.58
N ALA A 528 2.40 -16.61 5.48
CA ALA A 528 2.25 -15.43 6.31
C ALA A 528 2.00 -15.79 7.78
N LEU A 529 1.17 -16.81 8.05
CA LEU A 529 0.96 -17.34 9.41
C LEU A 529 2.28 -17.86 10.01
N GLY A 530 3.08 -18.61 9.22
CA GLY A 530 4.39 -19.06 9.67
C GLY A 530 5.35 -17.91 10.00
N ARG A 531 5.32 -16.81 9.21
CA ARG A 531 6.13 -15.61 9.47
C ARG A 531 5.68 -14.87 10.74
N VAL A 532 4.37 -14.74 10.95
CA VAL A 532 3.83 -14.14 12.18
C VAL A 532 4.24 -14.97 13.38
N ALA A 533 4.06 -16.31 13.34
CA ALA A 533 4.44 -17.19 14.43
C ALA A 533 5.95 -17.12 14.75
N ALA A 534 6.80 -17.07 13.73
CA ALA A 534 8.24 -16.90 13.92
C ALA A 534 8.59 -15.54 14.54
N ALA A 535 7.97 -14.45 14.08
CA ALA A 535 8.21 -13.11 14.62
C ALA A 535 7.66 -12.97 16.06
N GLU A 536 6.49 -13.57 16.34
CA GLU A 536 5.90 -13.64 17.68
C GLU A 536 6.78 -14.43 18.66
N ALA A 537 7.32 -15.58 18.24
CA ALA A 537 8.22 -16.37 19.08
C ALA A 537 9.47 -15.57 19.48
N VAL A 538 10.01 -14.76 18.57
CA VAL A 538 11.10 -13.83 18.84
C VAL A 538 10.68 -12.78 19.88
N ALA A 539 9.55 -12.13 19.68
CA ALA A 539 9.00 -11.14 20.59
C ALA A 539 8.82 -11.70 22.02
N LEU A 540 8.21 -12.89 22.12
CA LEU A 540 7.97 -13.55 23.40
C LEU A 540 9.26 -13.95 24.12
N ARG A 541 10.30 -14.38 23.38
CA ARG A 541 11.62 -14.65 23.99
C ARG A 541 12.26 -13.40 24.57
N LEU A 542 12.22 -12.28 23.86
CA LEU A 542 12.72 -11.00 24.36
C LEU A 542 11.97 -10.56 25.62
N LEU A 543 10.64 -10.70 25.61
CA LEU A 543 9.79 -10.40 26.77
C LEU A 543 10.13 -11.30 27.98
N ALA A 544 10.31 -12.60 27.76
CA ALA A 544 10.67 -13.56 28.80
C ALA A 544 12.09 -13.31 29.34
N ALA A 545 13.05 -13.01 28.49
CA ALA A 545 14.44 -12.71 28.88
C ALA A 545 14.54 -11.49 29.80
N ARG A 546 13.67 -10.51 29.64
CA ARG A 546 13.61 -9.34 30.52
C ARG A 546 13.01 -9.66 31.89
N ASN A 547 11.97 -10.50 31.93
CA ASN A 547 11.22 -10.80 33.16
C ASN A 547 11.90 -11.87 34.02
N ALA A 548 12.96 -12.51 33.53
CA ALA A 548 13.68 -13.52 34.30
C ALA A 548 14.49 -12.88 35.43
N PRO A 549 14.28 -13.28 36.70
CA PRO A 549 15.12 -12.84 37.79
C PRO A 549 16.53 -13.35 37.58
N GLY A 550 17.52 -12.49 37.45
CA GLY A 550 18.88 -12.93 37.16
C GLY A 550 19.97 -11.99 37.61
N THR A 551 21.04 -12.58 38.11
CA THR A 551 22.34 -11.94 38.36
C THR A 551 22.96 -11.44 37.05
N ASP A 552 23.90 -10.50 37.13
CA ASP A 552 24.52 -9.87 35.96
C ASP A 552 25.12 -10.87 34.93
N GLY A 553 25.61 -12.03 35.34
CA GLY A 553 26.08 -13.08 34.45
C GLY A 553 25.02 -13.75 33.56
N ALA A 554 23.75 -13.79 34.02
CA ALA A 554 22.63 -14.29 33.23
C ALA A 554 22.18 -13.26 32.15
N ARG A 555 22.51 -11.97 32.32
CA ARG A 555 22.30 -10.94 31.29
C ARG A 555 23.33 -11.06 30.16
N GLU A 556 24.57 -11.41 30.48
CA GLU A 556 25.63 -11.63 29.46
C GLU A 556 25.38 -12.89 28.62
N ALA A 557 24.98 -13.99 29.26
CA ALA A 557 24.58 -15.22 28.56
C ALA A 557 23.36 -15.02 27.65
N ARG A 558 22.40 -14.16 28.06
CA ARG A 558 21.23 -13.81 27.26
C ARG A 558 21.55 -12.95 26.04
N SER A 559 22.53 -12.05 26.14
CA SER A 559 23.01 -11.26 25.01
C SER A 559 23.69 -12.15 23.97
N ALA A 560 24.48 -13.13 24.39
CA ALA A 560 25.12 -14.11 23.50
C ALA A 560 24.10 -15.03 22.81
N GLN A 561 23.11 -15.54 23.55
CA GLN A 561 22.02 -16.34 22.99
C GLN A 561 21.11 -15.53 22.06
N GLY A 562 20.90 -14.23 22.31
CA GLY A 562 20.15 -13.32 21.44
C GLY A 562 20.73 -13.27 20.04
N THR A 563 22.04 -13.31 19.89
CA THR A 563 22.73 -13.29 18.59
C THR A 563 22.57 -14.60 17.82
N GLU A 564 22.55 -15.74 18.51
CA GLU A 564 22.48 -17.06 17.90
C GLU A 564 21.10 -17.36 17.27
N TRP A 565 20.01 -17.05 17.95
CA TRP A 565 18.67 -17.25 17.38
C TRP A 565 18.27 -16.21 16.32
N ALA A 566 18.86 -15.00 16.35
CA ALA A 566 18.68 -14.04 15.27
C ALA A 566 19.25 -14.59 13.95
N LEU A 567 20.30 -15.39 14.02
CA LEU A 567 20.87 -16.11 12.89
C LEU A 567 19.98 -17.28 12.41
N GLU A 568 19.36 -18.02 13.32
CA GLU A 568 18.41 -19.11 12.99
C GLU A 568 17.10 -18.57 12.39
N ALA A 569 16.64 -17.39 12.80
CA ALA A 569 15.45 -16.75 12.26
C ALA A 569 15.65 -16.11 10.87
N GLY A 570 16.80 -16.35 10.22
CA GLY A 570 17.15 -15.79 8.91
C GLY A 570 17.71 -14.37 8.97
N ALA A 571 18.18 -13.94 10.13
CA ALA A 571 19.03 -12.75 10.25
C ALA A 571 20.42 -13.02 9.61
N PRO A 572 21.05 -12.05 8.96
CA PRO A 572 22.31 -12.26 8.24
C PRO A 572 23.42 -12.74 9.15
N ARG A 573 24.12 -13.79 8.73
CA ARG A 573 25.21 -14.45 9.46
C ARG A 573 26.49 -13.60 9.67
N GLU A 574 26.60 -12.44 9.05
CA GLU A 574 27.80 -11.59 9.10
C GLU A 574 27.46 -10.13 9.39
N THR A 575 27.03 -9.85 10.60
CA THR A 575 27.32 -8.57 11.20
C THR A 575 28.43 -8.79 12.22
N THR A 576 29.67 -8.89 11.76
CA THR A 576 30.79 -8.42 12.56
C THR A 576 30.54 -6.95 12.79
N TRP A 577 29.94 -6.64 13.91
CA TRP A 577 29.80 -5.28 14.41
C TRP A 577 31.18 -4.65 14.37
N PRO A 578 31.39 -3.46 13.80
CA PRO A 578 32.66 -2.77 13.97
C PRO A 578 32.92 -2.75 15.46
N ARG A 579 34.09 -3.23 15.88
CA ARG A 579 34.55 -3.17 17.27
C ARG A 579 34.17 -1.81 17.80
N VAL A 580 33.24 -1.80 18.76
CA VAL A 580 32.88 -0.62 19.52
C VAL A 580 34.22 -0.08 20.06
N THR A 581 34.54 1.15 19.72
CA THR A 581 35.81 1.76 20.11
C THR A 581 35.95 1.70 21.64
N ALA A 582 37.19 1.55 22.14
CA ALA A 582 37.49 1.22 23.53
C ALA A 582 36.79 2.08 24.60
N TRP A 583 36.36 3.32 24.28
CA TRP A 583 35.60 4.18 25.21
C TRP A 583 34.16 3.70 25.49
N ALA A 584 33.60 2.88 24.60
CA ALA A 584 32.25 2.32 24.79
C ALA A 584 32.22 1.08 25.71
N GLN A 585 33.39 0.56 26.09
CA GLN A 585 33.51 -0.59 27.00
C GLN A 585 33.49 -0.21 28.49
N GLU A 586 33.66 1.08 28.81
CA GLU A 586 33.74 1.56 30.20
C GLU A 586 32.41 2.08 30.77
N THR A 587 31.36 2.15 29.99
CA THR A 587 30.05 2.64 30.45
C THR A 587 28.97 1.57 30.30
N GLU A 588 28.01 1.46 31.25
CA GLU A 588 26.87 0.54 31.20
C GLU A 588 25.91 0.79 29.99
N TRP A 589 26.11 1.87 29.25
CA TRP A 589 25.30 2.31 28.12
C TRP A 589 25.25 1.36 26.91
N PRO A 590 26.31 0.62 26.51
CA PRO A 590 26.27 -0.25 25.34
C PRO A 590 25.25 -1.40 25.44
N ARG A 591 24.97 -1.87 26.65
CA ARG A 591 24.08 -3.04 26.87
C ARG A 591 22.60 -2.69 26.69
N VAL A 592 22.22 -1.49 27.10
CA VAL A 592 20.86 -0.97 26.95
C VAL A 592 20.53 -0.68 25.49
N THR A 593 21.49 -0.13 24.74
CA THR A 593 21.30 0.17 23.31
C THR A 593 21.13 -1.09 22.46
N VAL A 594 21.85 -2.17 22.74
CA VAL A 594 21.72 -3.44 22.00
C VAL A 594 20.31 -4.04 22.20
N TRP A 595 19.85 -4.05 23.46
CA TRP A 595 18.51 -4.57 23.76
C TRP A 595 17.39 -3.74 23.15
N ALA A 596 17.49 -2.41 23.17
CA ALA A 596 16.55 -1.49 22.54
C ALA A 596 16.50 -1.67 21.01
N GLN A 597 17.65 -1.95 20.39
CA GLN A 597 17.75 -2.28 18.95
C GLN A 597 17.05 -3.61 18.63
N GLU A 598 17.30 -4.67 19.41
CA GLU A 598 16.69 -5.98 19.20
C GLU A 598 15.18 -5.90 19.35
N THR A 599 14.70 -5.15 20.34
CA THR A 599 13.27 -4.94 20.60
C THR A 599 12.63 -4.11 19.49
N GLY A 600 13.28 -3.03 19.04
CA GLY A 600 12.83 -2.23 17.90
C GLY A 600 12.72 -3.06 16.62
N TRP A 601 13.74 -3.87 16.32
CA TRP A 601 13.73 -4.77 15.17
C TRP A 601 12.63 -5.85 15.26
N ALA A 602 12.45 -6.49 16.41
CA ALA A 602 11.42 -7.49 16.63
C ALA A 602 10.01 -6.89 16.46
N ARG A 603 9.81 -5.68 16.96
CA ARG A 603 8.58 -4.92 16.82
C ARG A 603 8.25 -4.60 15.37
N ASP A 604 9.18 -4.01 14.62
CA ASP A 604 9.01 -3.69 13.20
C ASP A 604 8.73 -4.94 12.37
N ARG A 605 9.45 -6.02 12.66
CA ARG A 605 9.26 -7.29 11.97
C ARG A 605 7.88 -7.89 12.27
N LEU A 606 7.44 -7.91 13.53
CA LEU A 606 6.13 -8.44 13.92
C LEU A 606 5.00 -7.59 13.32
N ALA A 607 5.10 -6.26 13.41
CA ALA A 607 4.14 -5.36 12.78
C ALA A 607 4.07 -5.57 11.25
N GLY A 608 5.21 -5.69 10.59
CA GLY A 608 5.29 -5.99 9.16
C GLY A 608 4.64 -7.33 8.79
N CYS A 609 4.90 -8.39 9.57
CA CYS A 609 4.30 -9.71 9.35
C CYS A 609 2.78 -9.71 9.55
N LEU A 610 2.26 -8.97 10.53
CA LEU A 610 0.81 -8.81 10.77
C LEU A 610 0.13 -8.09 9.58
N VAL A 611 0.77 -7.05 9.03
CA VAL A 611 0.29 -6.36 7.82
C VAL A 611 0.29 -7.32 6.62
N GLU A 612 1.38 -8.07 6.41
CA GLU A 612 1.47 -9.07 5.33
C GLU A 612 0.42 -10.18 5.46
N LEU A 613 0.13 -10.64 6.68
CA LEU A 613 -0.92 -11.62 6.94
C LEU A 613 -2.29 -11.07 6.53
N ARG A 614 -2.60 -9.84 6.93
CA ARG A 614 -3.87 -9.21 6.58
C ARG A 614 -4.03 -9.00 5.08
N GLU A 615 -2.97 -8.53 4.40
CA GLU A 615 -2.95 -8.43 2.94
C GLU A 615 -3.18 -9.81 2.26
N ALA A 616 -2.55 -10.87 2.76
CA ALA A 616 -2.73 -12.21 2.23
C ALA A 616 -4.16 -12.72 2.44
N VAL A 617 -4.76 -12.45 3.61
CA VAL A 617 -6.15 -12.79 3.93
C VAL A 617 -7.12 -12.02 3.04
N ASP A 618 -6.94 -10.71 2.87
CA ASP A 618 -7.80 -9.86 2.05
C ASP A 618 -7.75 -10.28 0.56
N VAL A 619 -6.56 -10.63 0.06
CA VAL A 619 -6.39 -11.18 -1.29
C VAL A 619 -7.13 -12.51 -1.42
N ALA A 620 -6.90 -13.40 -0.47
CA ALA A 620 -7.51 -14.72 -0.50
C ALA A 620 -9.03 -14.64 -0.30
N ALA A 621 -9.56 -13.80 0.59
CA ALA A 621 -10.99 -13.61 0.84
C ALA A 621 -11.78 -13.12 -0.39
N GLY A 622 -11.10 -12.53 -1.36
CA GLY A 622 -11.70 -12.06 -2.60
C GLY A 622 -11.64 -13.04 -3.77
N GLU A 623 -11.03 -14.23 -3.61
CA GLU A 623 -11.00 -15.22 -4.69
C GLU A 623 -12.31 -16.01 -4.75
N TRP A 624 -12.80 -16.28 -5.95
CA TRP A 624 -14.09 -16.95 -6.17
C TRP A 624 -14.10 -18.41 -5.68
N TRP A 625 -13.01 -19.14 -5.88
CA TRP A 625 -12.91 -20.59 -5.62
C TRP A 625 -12.35 -20.92 -4.24
N GLN A 626 -12.72 -20.19 -3.21
CA GLN A 626 -12.11 -20.41 -1.92
C GLN A 626 -12.60 -21.65 -1.19
N ARG A 627 -11.61 -22.44 -0.73
CA ARG A 627 -11.77 -23.24 0.48
C ARG A 627 -12.04 -22.30 1.66
N ALA A 628 -12.83 -22.74 2.62
CA ALA A 628 -13.07 -21.95 3.84
C ALA A 628 -11.71 -21.48 4.40
N LEU A 629 -11.60 -20.17 4.62
CA LEU A 629 -10.41 -19.61 5.26
C LEU A 629 -10.28 -20.18 6.67
N PRO A 630 -9.08 -20.44 7.17
CA PRO A 630 -8.86 -20.83 8.55
C PRO A 630 -9.07 -19.65 9.49
N GLU A 631 -10.33 -19.12 9.55
CA GLU A 631 -10.66 -17.86 10.24
C GLU A 631 -10.23 -17.88 11.70
N GLU A 632 -10.39 -19.01 12.41
CA GLU A 632 -9.95 -19.15 13.80
C GLU A 632 -8.43 -19.06 13.96
N ARG A 633 -7.66 -19.66 13.03
CA ARG A 633 -6.18 -19.61 13.07
C ARG A 633 -5.68 -18.20 12.77
N ILE A 634 -6.31 -17.51 11.82
CA ILE A 634 -6.00 -16.13 11.45
C ILE A 634 -6.29 -15.20 12.63
N ALA A 635 -7.50 -15.27 13.19
CA ALA A 635 -7.91 -14.44 14.33
C ALA A 635 -6.99 -14.67 15.55
N ARG A 636 -6.63 -15.92 15.80
CA ARG A 636 -5.71 -16.30 16.90
C ARG A 636 -4.32 -15.71 16.67
N ALA A 637 -3.77 -15.84 15.46
CA ALA A 637 -2.45 -15.29 15.12
C ALA A 637 -2.43 -13.75 15.17
N GLU A 638 -3.48 -13.09 14.67
CA GLU A 638 -3.62 -11.63 14.78
C GLU A 638 -3.70 -11.19 16.24
N GLN A 639 -4.52 -11.84 17.06
CA GLN A 639 -4.70 -11.50 18.46
C GLN A 639 -3.41 -11.73 19.28
N GLN A 640 -2.75 -12.87 19.11
CA GLN A 640 -1.50 -13.19 19.78
C GLN A 640 -0.38 -12.25 19.36
N GLY A 641 -0.23 -12.03 18.04
CA GLY A 641 0.76 -11.11 17.49
C GLY A 641 0.57 -9.67 17.98
N HIS A 642 -0.67 -9.16 18.02
CA HIS A 642 -0.93 -7.83 18.57
C HIS A 642 -0.70 -7.74 20.09
N ARG A 643 -0.97 -8.81 20.86
CA ARG A 643 -0.63 -8.86 22.29
C ARG A 643 0.88 -8.83 22.51
N ALA A 644 1.63 -9.62 21.74
CA ALA A 644 3.08 -9.63 21.80
C ALA A 644 3.66 -8.26 21.42
N LEU A 645 3.13 -7.62 20.37
CA LEU A 645 3.50 -6.27 19.96
C LEU A 645 3.23 -5.24 21.06
N ALA A 646 2.04 -5.27 21.66
CA ALA A 646 1.70 -4.42 22.79
C ALA A 646 2.61 -4.69 24.01
N GLY A 647 2.96 -5.95 24.24
CA GLY A 647 3.93 -6.34 25.29
C GLY A 647 5.30 -5.72 25.06
N LEU A 648 5.84 -5.78 23.83
CA LEU A 648 7.09 -5.13 23.46
C LEU A 648 7.04 -3.61 23.68
N VAL A 649 5.93 -2.97 23.32
CA VAL A 649 5.73 -1.52 23.50
C VAL A 649 5.62 -1.13 24.99
N ARG A 650 4.96 -1.95 25.83
CA ARG A 650 4.79 -1.67 27.26
C ARG A 650 6.04 -1.91 28.09
N GLN A 651 6.86 -2.87 27.70
CA GLN A 651 8.05 -3.28 28.48
C GLN A 651 9.29 -2.44 28.20
N LEU A 652 9.22 -1.53 27.25
CA LEU A 652 10.25 -0.51 27.06
C LEU A 652 10.47 0.38 28.31
N PRO A 653 9.51 0.46 29.24
CA PRO A 653 9.48 1.38 30.32
C PRO A 653 10.24 1.06 31.61
N ALA A 654 10.60 -0.10 31.97
CA ALA A 654 10.75 -0.39 33.40
C ALA A 654 12.17 -0.72 33.91
N ALA A 655 13.24 -0.17 33.40
CA ALA A 655 14.54 -0.34 34.06
C ALA A 655 15.66 0.62 33.63
N VAL A 656 15.73 1.80 34.18
CA VAL A 656 16.99 2.41 34.63
C VAL A 656 16.68 3.41 35.73
N PRO A 657 17.24 3.28 36.93
CA PRO A 657 17.22 4.37 37.92
C PRO A 657 17.97 5.56 37.32
N ALA A 658 17.40 6.75 37.46
CA ALA A 658 18.03 7.99 37.03
C ALA A 658 19.47 8.07 37.63
N PRO A 659 20.46 8.52 36.85
CA PRO A 659 21.78 8.75 37.42
C PRO A 659 21.64 9.77 38.56
N VAL A 660 22.08 9.39 39.74
CA VAL A 660 22.20 10.28 40.87
C VAL A 660 23.11 11.44 40.45
N PRO A 661 22.67 12.70 40.54
CA PRO A 661 23.55 13.81 40.23
C PRO A 661 24.75 13.74 41.18
N VAL A 662 25.94 13.55 40.62
CA VAL A 662 27.18 13.71 41.35
C VAL A 662 27.28 15.17 41.71
N ALA A 663 27.24 15.45 43.03
CA ALA A 663 27.39 16.77 43.62
C ALA A 663 28.73 17.43 43.31
#